data_5e9973cdefae606b326a81e9bf163e59
#
_entry.id   5e9973cdefae606b326a81e9bf163e59
#
_cell.length_a   1.000
_cell.length_b   1.000
_cell.length_c   1.000
_cell.angle_alpha   90.00
_cell.angle_beta   90.00
_cell.angle_gamma   90.00
#
_symmetry.space_group_name_H-M   'P 1'
#
loop_
_entity.id
_entity.type
_entity.pdbx_description
1 polymer ?
#
loop_
_entity_poly.entity_id
_entity_poly.type
_entity_poly.pdbx_seq_one_letter_code
_entity_poly.pdbx_strand_id
1 'polypeptide(L)'
;MTPRSLVLVAVVCALSVPGATRAQEASPPRARREIPGFDFRKDGVWRRQARAVRALRARLLSRRSFGALNAPMAAVGAPLASATAVSGVLRVPAVLMKFKDTPATQLRTASQYDQVLFAASPTGASAGRPYTYRSFYEQMSNGLLSVQGQSYGYAALDSNEVTYTGVAGTCSGNPFRNTNCNGLFSPQAVARMQGGLREALRKVDSQVDWTQYDFDGDGYVDLVAFIHPPIDGACGGATNNHLWSHRSYLTNAFGSVVPYTTHSVNSQGVPIKVADYILESGVGGLDGCDPSQIMPVGTVVHETGHGFGLPDLYDTHYTGQGVGEWSLMGSGNYSSPLSPSRMDAWSLSQLGWVTIVPLGSAGTHSFGAAPTSDTAFYLPVSGSNPRGEYFLLENRQAVEADTAMIEHNCQVWYQSPTPPASCGGGLLIYHVDSTQIAQHDLDHDNTVNSGPIHGLEVVQADGFDNLDASPYGCGGPTAGCYDYGDAGDPYPGTTGHSTVAGSSVPANLLNTGACSGFRIDSIAQIVPSGAVRFVLTSGAGVDSLVIATAPRLPNAQWGYTYSLPLKSACGTGALSWSLDSGGPPPGTGLSAAGVVTGPPADTGTYTFAAKLKSGTDSARRVFTLRVREPVLTLQQVLTLGFQGPQPASDDQRRYLDLQGNGNGSFDIGDVLRWLARTGNPAASAALPPRAGRRP
;
A
#
# COMPACT_ATOMS: atom_id res chain seq x y z
N MET A 1 63.54 -10.98 48.40
CA MET A 1 63.49 -9.82 47.51
C MET A 1 62.15 -9.89 46.76
N THR A 2 61.26 -9.01 47.11
CA THR A 2 59.84 -8.98 46.78
C THR A 2 59.58 -8.48 45.35
N PRO A 3 58.63 -9.04 44.57
CA PRO A 3 58.12 -8.41 43.34
C PRO A 3 56.97 -7.49 43.69
N ARG A 4 57.03 -6.28 43.16
CA ARG A 4 56.01 -5.26 43.24
C ARG A 4 54.83 -5.60 42.29
N SER A 5 53.61 -5.61 42.83
CA SER A 5 52.35 -5.71 42.13
C SER A 5 52.06 -4.41 41.36
N LEU A 6 51.85 -4.50 40.05
CA LEU A 6 51.27 -3.42 39.24
C LEU A 6 49.74 -3.55 39.30
N VAL A 7 49.11 -2.57 39.91
CA VAL A 7 47.64 -2.41 39.86
C VAL A 7 47.31 -1.68 38.56
N LEU A 8 46.66 -2.40 37.65
CA LEU A 8 46.11 -1.82 36.41
C LEU A 8 44.73 -1.21 36.76
N VAL A 9 44.68 0.11 36.83
CA VAL A 9 43.39 0.85 36.93
C VAL A 9 42.81 0.92 35.51
N ALA A 10 41.81 0.08 35.25
CA ALA A 10 40.98 0.20 34.07
C ALA A 10 40.03 1.40 34.24
N VAL A 11 40.33 2.51 33.61
CA VAL A 11 39.39 3.61 33.44
C VAL A 11 38.35 3.16 32.40
N VAL A 12 37.17 2.75 32.88
CA VAL A 12 35.99 2.55 32.02
C VAL A 12 35.50 3.94 31.65
N CYS A 13 35.90 4.43 30.49
CA CYS A 13 35.17 5.51 29.81
C CYS A 13 33.81 4.96 29.42
N ALA A 14 32.80 5.23 30.25
CA ALA A 14 31.42 5.13 29.81
C ALA A 14 31.19 6.22 28.75
N LEU A 15 31.36 5.85 27.49
CA LEU A 15 30.75 6.57 26.37
C LEU A 15 29.25 6.37 26.55
N SER A 16 28.59 7.36 27.13
CA SER A 16 27.15 7.53 27.01
C SER A 16 26.87 7.78 25.52
N VAL A 17 26.58 6.72 24.81
CA VAL A 17 25.87 6.81 23.53
C VAL A 17 24.57 7.53 23.88
N PRO A 18 24.26 8.71 23.29
CA PRO A 18 22.93 9.25 23.42
C PRO A 18 22.01 8.12 22.92
N GLY A 19 21.07 7.72 23.78
CA GLY A 19 20.05 6.77 23.38
C GLY A 19 19.48 7.29 22.08
N ALA A 20 19.68 6.54 21.01
CA ALA A 20 18.85 6.67 19.84
C ALA A 20 17.42 6.52 20.37
N THR A 21 16.73 7.64 20.52
CA THR A 21 15.27 7.63 20.54
C THR A 21 14.94 6.84 19.29
N ARG A 22 14.44 5.60 19.46
CA ARG A 22 13.78 4.89 18.38
C ARG A 22 12.93 5.95 17.70
N ALA A 23 13.30 6.32 16.47
CA ALA A 23 12.38 7.00 15.61
C ALA A 23 11.15 6.13 15.69
N GLN A 24 10.05 6.70 16.18
CA GLN A 24 8.76 6.05 16.15
C GLN A 24 8.58 5.82 14.67
N GLU A 25 8.65 4.55 14.21
CA GLU A 25 8.46 4.20 12.82
C GLU A 25 7.24 4.98 12.39
N ALA A 26 7.46 5.95 11.50
CA ALA A 26 6.36 6.67 10.90
C ALA A 26 5.55 5.60 10.22
N SER A 27 4.39 5.27 10.79
CA SER A 27 3.46 4.33 10.15
C SER A 27 3.31 4.84 8.73
N PRO A 28 3.57 4.01 7.69
CA PRO A 28 3.45 4.46 6.33
C PRO A 28 2.13 5.18 6.17
N PRO A 29 2.10 6.27 5.42
CA PRO A 29 0.90 7.07 5.27
C PRO A 29 -0.19 6.16 4.77
N ARG A 30 -1.27 6.17 5.51
CA ARG A 30 -2.46 5.40 5.20
C ARG A 30 -3.01 5.90 3.89
N ALA A 31 -3.38 4.96 3.04
CA ALA A 31 -3.95 5.16 1.74
C ALA A 31 -4.91 6.35 1.65
N ARG A 32 -4.89 7.05 0.55
CA ARG A 32 -5.79 8.15 0.27
C ARG A 32 -7.24 7.66 0.25
N ARG A 33 -8.08 8.34 0.98
CA ARG A 33 -9.51 8.26 0.74
C ARG A 33 -9.80 9.09 -0.50
N GLU A 34 -10.47 8.53 -1.50
CA GLU A 34 -10.94 9.32 -2.63
C GLU A 34 -11.67 10.56 -2.11
N ILE A 35 -11.26 11.70 -2.64
CA ILE A 35 -11.96 12.95 -2.36
C ILE A 35 -13.02 13.07 -3.44
N PRO A 36 -14.31 13.11 -3.06
CA PRO A 36 -15.36 13.29 -4.04
C PRO A 36 -15.11 14.53 -4.90
N GLY A 37 -15.10 14.35 -6.21
CA GLY A 37 -14.91 15.43 -7.18
C GLY A 37 -13.59 15.40 -7.95
N PHE A 38 -12.66 14.50 -7.66
CA PHE A 38 -11.49 14.29 -8.51
C PHE A 38 -11.91 13.54 -9.79
N ASP A 39 -11.73 14.18 -10.92
CA ASP A 39 -11.97 13.56 -12.22
C ASP A 39 -10.66 13.13 -12.85
N PHE A 40 -10.27 11.89 -12.59
CA PHE A 40 -9.09 11.25 -13.20
C PHE A 40 -9.30 10.84 -14.66
N ARG A 41 -10.45 11.11 -15.26
CA ARG A 41 -10.82 10.68 -16.63
C ARG A 41 -10.37 11.62 -17.72
N LYS A 42 -9.84 12.80 -17.42
CA LYS A 42 -9.29 13.69 -18.44
C LYS A 42 -7.90 13.26 -18.84
N ASP A 43 -7.73 13.03 -20.13
CA ASP A 43 -6.56 12.39 -20.69
C ASP A 43 -5.52 13.39 -21.17
N GLY A 44 -4.46 13.58 -20.38
CA GLY A 44 -3.19 14.05 -20.90
C GLY A 44 -2.57 13.02 -21.87
N VAL A 45 -1.59 13.42 -22.64
CA VAL A 45 -0.96 12.58 -23.69
C VAL A 45 -0.44 11.25 -23.13
N TRP A 46 0.17 11.27 -21.96
CA TRP A 46 0.77 10.09 -21.32
C TRP A 46 -0.28 9.08 -20.89
N ARG A 47 -1.41 9.56 -20.36
CA ARG A 47 -2.53 8.69 -20.00
C ARG A 47 -3.22 8.11 -21.25
N ARG A 48 -3.36 8.89 -22.32
CA ARG A 48 -3.86 8.38 -23.62
C ARG A 48 -2.93 7.31 -24.19
N GLN A 49 -1.62 7.55 -24.17
CA GLN A 49 -0.62 6.58 -24.61
C GLN A 49 -0.71 5.29 -23.78
N ALA A 50 -0.68 5.41 -22.45
CA ALA A 50 -0.77 4.26 -21.54
C ALA A 50 -2.10 3.49 -21.73
N ARG A 51 -3.22 4.19 -21.93
CA ARG A 51 -4.52 3.55 -22.20
C ARG A 51 -4.50 2.79 -23.54
N ALA A 52 -3.91 3.34 -24.58
CA ALA A 52 -3.75 2.66 -25.87
C ALA A 52 -2.86 1.42 -25.74
N VAL A 53 -1.74 1.52 -25.02
CA VAL A 53 -0.85 0.39 -24.70
C VAL A 53 -1.62 -0.68 -23.92
N ARG A 54 -2.31 -0.33 -22.84
CA ARG A 54 -3.11 -1.28 -22.05
C ARG A 54 -4.16 -1.99 -22.88
N ALA A 55 -4.93 -1.26 -23.69
CA ALA A 55 -5.97 -1.83 -24.55
C ALA A 55 -5.40 -2.80 -25.60
N LEU A 56 -4.24 -2.48 -26.18
CA LEU A 56 -3.54 -3.38 -27.09
C LEU A 56 -3.04 -4.62 -26.36
N ARG A 57 -2.35 -4.44 -25.24
CA ARG A 57 -1.77 -5.55 -24.45
C ARG A 57 -2.85 -6.48 -23.92
N ALA A 58 -3.96 -5.96 -23.41
CA ALA A 58 -5.10 -6.78 -22.97
C ALA A 58 -5.65 -7.67 -24.11
N ARG A 59 -5.77 -7.12 -25.32
CA ARG A 59 -6.18 -7.90 -26.51
C ARG A 59 -5.17 -8.96 -26.90
N LEU A 60 -3.87 -8.65 -26.84
CA LEU A 60 -2.80 -9.59 -27.17
C LEU A 60 -2.72 -10.71 -26.13
N LEU A 61 -2.87 -10.36 -24.85
CA LEU A 61 -2.87 -11.30 -23.74
C LEU A 61 -4.07 -12.26 -23.83
N SER A 62 -5.29 -11.73 -24.04
CA SER A 62 -6.49 -12.54 -24.19
C SER A 62 -6.42 -13.52 -25.38
N ARG A 63 -5.70 -13.15 -26.44
CA ARG A 63 -5.44 -14.00 -27.61
C ARG A 63 -4.21 -14.89 -27.44
N ARG A 64 -3.52 -14.81 -26.30
CA ARG A 64 -2.25 -15.48 -26.04
C ARG A 64 -1.18 -15.21 -27.11
N SER A 65 -1.17 -13.99 -27.67
CA SER A 65 -0.25 -13.57 -28.74
C SER A 65 1.03 -12.96 -28.13
N PHE A 66 1.77 -13.76 -27.36
CA PHE A 66 2.93 -13.30 -26.60
C PHE A 66 4.09 -12.76 -27.45
N GLY A 67 4.29 -13.31 -28.64
CA GLY A 67 5.28 -12.78 -29.58
C GLY A 67 5.00 -11.31 -29.97
N ALA A 68 3.72 -10.98 -30.24
CA ALA A 68 3.32 -9.61 -30.55
C ALA A 68 3.30 -8.73 -29.28
N LEU A 69 2.94 -9.29 -28.11
CA LEU A 69 2.93 -8.61 -26.82
C LEU A 69 4.33 -8.09 -26.44
N ASN A 70 5.34 -8.90 -26.72
CA ASN A 70 6.75 -8.66 -26.36
C ASN A 70 7.59 -8.17 -27.57
N ALA A 71 6.95 -7.83 -28.68
CA ALA A 71 7.69 -7.31 -29.84
C ALA A 71 8.41 -6.02 -29.44
N PRO A 72 9.66 -5.83 -29.92
CA PRO A 72 10.37 -4.57 -29.73
C PRO A 72 9.50 -3.41 -30.18
N MET A 73 9.50 -2.33 -29.41
CA MET A 73 8.77 -1.13 -29.77
C MET A 73 9.15 -0.67 -31.17
N ALA A 74 8.15 -0.31 -31.96
CA ALA A 74 8.38 0.49 -33.15
C ALA A 74 9.05 1.80 -32.74
N ALA A 75 10.02 2.25 -33.54
CA ALA A 75 10.84 3.43 -33.28
C ALA A 75 9.99 4.64 -32.84
N VAL A 76 10.59 5.52 -32.05
CA VAL A 76 10.03 6.81 -31.62
C VAL A 76 9.32 7.48 -32.80
N GLY A 77 7.99 7.67 -32.70
CA GLY A 77 7.16 8.21 -33.78
C GLY A 77 6.12 7.25 -34.37
N ALA A 78 6.03 6.01 -33.87
CA ALA A 78 4.93 5.11 -34.25
C ALA A 78 3.57 5.66 -33.80
N PRO A 79 2.48 5.44 -34.57
CA PRO A 79 1.15 5.84 -34.13
C PRO A 79 0.82 5.22 -32.77
N LEU A 80 0.23 5.99 -31.85
CA LEU A 80 -0.17 5.54 -30.50
C LEU A 80 -0.91 4.20 -30.51
N ALA A 81 -1.70 3.94 -31.54
CA ALA A 81 -2.49 2.72 -31.68
C ALA A 81 -1.65 1.44 -31.91
N SER A 82 -0.37 1.55 -32.24
CA SER A 82 0.55 0.43 -32.49
C SER A 82 1.68 0.33 -31.48
N ALA A 83 1.77 1.26 -30.52
CA ALA A 83 2.79 1.24 -29.49
C ALA A 83 2.51 0.11 -28.49
N THR A 84 3.54 -0.71 -28.17
CA THR A 84 3.45 -1.79 -27.21
C THR A 84 3.97 -1.41 -25.80
N ALA A 85 4.54 -0.22 -25.67
CA ALA A 85 5.01 0.32 -24.40
C ALA A 85 4.88 1.85 -24.35
N VAL A 86 4.73 2.38 -23.14
CA VAL A 86 4.82 3.82 -22.86
C VAL A 86 6.28 4.25 -22.99
N SER A 87 6.54 5.30 -23.76
CA SER A 87 7.91 5.73 -24.05
C SER A 87 8.00 7.19 -24.46
N GLY A 88 9.17 7.78 -24.30
CA GLY A 88 9.48 9.14 -24.70
C GLY A 88 10.11 9.95 -23.58
N VAL A 89 9.97 11.28 -23.67
CA VAL A 89 10.45 12.21 -22.65
C VAL A 89 9.27 12.93 -22.02
N LEU A 90 8.93 12.55 -20.76
CA LEU A 90 7.99 13.30 -19.95
C LEU A 90 8.70 14.55 -19.41
N ARG A 91 8.21 15.72 -19.78
CA ARG A 91 8.76 16.99 -19.32
C ARG A 91 7.87 17.59 -18.23
N VAL A 92 8.46 17.87 -17.05
CA VAL A 92 7.74 18.31 -15.87
C VAL A 92 8.33 19.64 -15.38
N PRO A 93 7.58 20.75 -15.43
CA PRO A 93 7.99 21.96 -14.72
C PRO A 93 7.70 21.79 -13.24
N ALA A 94 8.71 21.97 -12.37
CA ALA A 94 8.53 21.95 -10.92
C ALA A 94 8.35 23.38 -10.40
N VAL A 95 7.15 23.70 -9.93
CA VAL A 95 6.78 25.03 -9.38
C VAL A 95 7.03 25.03 -7.88
N LEU A 96 8.10 25.71 -7.44
CA LEU A 96 8.42 25.85 -6.02
C LEU A 96 7.53 26.90 -5.38
N MET A 97 6.82 26.49 -4.34
CA MET A 97 5.92 27.36 -3.57
C MET A 97 6.56 27.76 -2.24
N LYS A 98 6.20 28.91 -1.71
CA LYS A 98 6.42 29.24 -0.30
C LYS A 98 5.21 30.03 0.24
N PHE A 99 4.80 29.68 1.44
CA PHE A 99 3.78 30.42 2.17
C PHE A 99 4.36 31.66 2.83
N LYS A 100 3.52 32.59 3.23
CA LYS A 100 3.96 33.83 3.89
C LYS A 100 4.71 33.56 5.20
N ASP A 101 4.36 32.50 5.89
CA ASP A 101 4.93 32.05 7.17
C ASP A 101 6.00 30.96 7.02
N THR A 102 6.41 30.61 5.80
CA THR A 102 7.43 29.56 5.58
C THR A 102 8.78 29.99 6.18
N PRO A 103 9.35 29.21 7.11
CA PRO A 103 10.68 29.46 7.65
C PRO A 103 11.76 29.35 6.55
N ALA A 104 12.73 30.27 6.55
CA ALA A 104 13.83 30.24 5.58
C ALA A 104 14.64 28.94 5.63
N THR A 105 14.69 28.26 6.77
CA THR A 105 15.38 26.97 6.98
C THR A 105 14.75 25.80 6.21
N GLN A 106 13.49 25.91 5.81
CA GLN A 106 12.81 24.90 4.99
C GLN A 106 13.00 25.11 3.50
N LEU A 107 13.52 26.27 3.07
CA LEU A 107 13.70 26.57 1.66
C LEU A 107 15.00 25.93 1.14
N ARG A 108 14.91 25.26 0.01
CA ARG A 108 16.02 24.72 -0.76
C ARG A 108 16.10 25.49 -2.09
N THR A 109 17.26 25.52 -2.72
CA THR A 109 17.40 26.20 -4.01
C THR A 109 16.75 25.40 -5.15
N ALA A 110 16.35 26.07 -6.22
CA ALA A 110 15.84 25.40 -7.43
C ALA A 110 16.84 24.36 -7.95
N SER A 111 18.12 24.69 -7.97
CA SER A 111 19.17 23.75 -8.38
C SER A 111 19.26 22.49 -7.51
N GLN A 112 18.95 22.59 -6.19
CA GLN A 112 18.91 21.41 -5.33
C GLN A 112 17.71 20.50 -5.66
N TYR A 113 16.57 21.09 -6.00
CA TYR A 113 15.42 20.30 -6.49
C TYR A 113 15.70 19.68 -7.86
N ASP A 114 16.33 20.41 -8.79
CA ASP A 114 16.72 19.84 -10.08
C ASP A 114 17.67 18.64 -9.94
N GLN A 115 18.57 18.68 -8.95
CA GLN A 115 19.46 17.56 -8.64
C GLN A 115 18.71 16.32 -8.08
N VAL A 116 17.65 16.52 -7.31
CA VAL A 116 16.83 15.42 -6.79
C VAL A 116 15.88 14.88 -7.84
N LEU A 117 15.31 15.78 -8.66
CA LEU A 117 14.26 15.41 -9.60
C LEU A 117 14.81 14.98 -10.96
N PHE A 118 15.65 15.79 -11.58
CA PHE A 118 15.91 15.69 -13.02
C PHE A 118 17.35 15.30 -13.39
N ALA A 119 18.25 15.18 -12.44
CA ALA A 119 19.59 14.69 -12.72
C ALA A 119 19.55 13.23 -13.23
N ALA A 120 20.36 12.89 -14.22
CA ALA A 120 20.41 11.53 -14.79
C ALA A 120 20.93 10.48 -13.79
N SER A 121 21.67 10.94 -12.78
CA SER A 121 22.12 10.13 -11.65
C SER A 121 22.19 11.00 -10.39
N PRO A 122 22.13 10.42 -9.18
CA PRO A 122 22.20 11.19 -7.95
C PRO A 122 23.49 11.99 -7.81
N THR A 123 23.37 13.31 -7.67
CA THR A 123 24.48 14.27 -7.55
C THR A 123 24.08 15.43 -6.63
N GLY A 124 25.05 16.14 -6.07
CA GLY A 124 24.79 17.33 -5.26
C GLY A 124 23.83 17.06 -4.11
N ALA A 125 22.65 17.65 -4.10
CA ALA A 125 21.64 17.48 -3.06
C ALA A 125 21.05 16.05 -2.99
N SER A 126 21.20 15.25 -4.04
CA SER A 126 20.82 13.84 -4.08
C SER A 126 22.00 12.87 -3.97
N ALA A 127 23.24 13.37 -3.80
CA ALA A 127 24.43 12.53 -3.73
C ALA A 127 24.31 11.47 -2.61
N GLY A 128 24.68 10.23 -2.95
CA GLY A 128 24.59 9.08 -2.06
C GLY A 128 23.20 8.45 -1.95
N ARG A 129 22.18 8.99 -2.62
CA ARG A 129 20.86 8.37 -2.76
C ARG A 129 20.88 7.33 -3.89
N PRO A 130 20.03 6.30 -3.83
CA PRO A 130 19.88 5.33 -4.91
C PRO A 130 19.32 5.95 -6.19
N TYR A 131 18.34 6.85 -6.06
CA TYR A 131 17.59 7.39 -7.19
C TYR A 131 17.40 8.90 -7.15
N THR A 132 17.25 9.46 -8.35
CA THR A 132 16.51 10.68 -8.65
C THR A 132 15.15 10.30 -9.21
N TYR A 133 14.22 11.25 -9.32
CA TYR A 133 12.94 11.04 -10.00
C TYR A 133 13.15 10.51 -11.45
N ARG A 134 14.08 11.13 -12.18
CA ARG A 134 14.45 10.72 -13.54
C ARG A 134 15.03 9.31 -13.59
N SER A 135 16.08 9.03 -12.81
CA SER A 135 16.79 7.74 -12.88
C SER A 135 15.92 6.56 -12.44
N PHE A 136 14.96 6.78 -11.54
CA PHE A 136 14.00 5.77 -11.17
C PHE A 136 13.12 5.34 -12.36
N TYR A 137 12.54 6.29 -13.08
CA TYR A 137 11.72 5.96 -14.25
C TYR A 137 12.52 5.42 -15.42
N GLU A 138 13.75 5.90 -15.62
CA GLU A 138 14.65 5.32 -16.63
C GLU A 138 14.95 3.84 -16.32
N GLN A 139 15.11 3.47 -15.04
CA GLN A 139 15.29 2.08 -14.65
C GLN A 139 13.98 1.27 -14.81
N MET A 140 12.85 1.74 -14.27
CA MET A 140 11.58 1.02 -14.35
C MET A 140 11.13 0.74 -15.79
N SER A 141 11.46 1.63 -16.70
CA SER A 141 11.07 1.54 -18.11
C SER A 141 12.13 0.95 -19.03
N ASN A 142 13.26 0.47 -18.50
CA ASN A 142 14.41 0.02 -19.30
C ASN A 142 14.90 1.10 -20.28
N GLY A 143 14.90 2.36 -19.85
CA GLY A 143 15.29 3.51 -20.65
C GLY A 143 14.27 3.93 -21.69
N LEU A 144 13.08 3.34 -21.73
CA LEU A 144 12.03 3.74 -22.67
C LEU A 144 11.41 5.10 -22.33
N LEU A 145 11.34 5.45 -21.05
CA LEU A 145 10.83 6.72 -20.56
C LEU A 145 11.92 7.47 -19.81
N SER A 146 12.14 8.74 -20.16
CA SER A 146 12.98 9.66 -19.38
C SER A 146 12.13 10.80 -18.85
N VAL A 147 12.27 11.12 -17.55
CA VAL A 147 11.64 12.29 -16.93
C VAL A 147 12.66 13.43 -16.91
N GLN A 148 12.29 14.57 -17.47
CA GLN A 148 13.15 15.75 -17.54
C GLN A 148 12.36 16.99 -17.12
N GLY A 149 13.04 18.02 -16.66
CA GLY A 149 12.37 19.25 -16.26
C GLY A 149 13.29 20.26 -15.64
N GLN A 150 12.68 21.28 -15.06
CA GLN A 150 13.37 22.36 -14.37
C GLN A 150 12.48 22.89 -13.26
N SER A 151 13.09 23.36 -12.16
CA SER A 151 12.42 24.00 -11.04
C SER A 151 12.35 25.50 -11.22
N TYR A 152 11.16 26.07 -10.97
CA TYR A 152 10.85 27.50 -11.13
C TYR A 152 10.35 28.12 -9.82
N GLY A 153 10.65 29.36 -9.58
CA GLY A 153 10.15 30.12 -8.42
C GLY A 153 11.26 30.42 -7.43
N TYR A 154 10.94 30.82 -6.19
CA TYR A 154 9.70 30.48 -5.46
C TYR A 154 8.52 31.40 -5.82
N ALA A 155 7.36 30.77 -6.04
CA ALA A 155 6.08 31.46 -6.00
C ALA A 155 5.76 31.81 -4.54
N ALA A 156 5.96 33.06 -4.14
CA ALA A 156 5.64 33.53 -2.80
C ALA A 156 4.14 33.79 -2.68
N LEU A 157 3.42 32.88 -2.01
CA LEU A 157 1.97 32.98 -1.78
C LEU A 157 1.66 34.11 -0.78
N ASP A 158 0.50 34.74 -0.94
CA ASP A 158 0.14 35.95 -0.19
C ASP A 158 -0.34 35.65 1.23
N SER A 159 -0.63 34.39 1.55
CA SER A 159 -1.18 33.98 2.85
C SER A 159 -0.29 32.93 3.54
N ASN A 160 -0.56 32.75 4.84
CA ASN A 160 0.02 31.70 5.65
C ASN A 160 -0.47 30.33 5.19
N GLU A 161 0.30 29.28 5.48
CA GLU A 161 0.00 27.91 5.08
C GLU A 161 -1.41 27.46 5.48
N VAL A 162 -1.84 27.79 6.69
CA VAL A 162 -3.18 27.42 7.21
C VAL A 162 -4.34 27.91 6.34
N THR A 163 -4.13 28.96 5.54
CA THR A 163 -5.13 29.44 4.58
C THR A 163 -5.39 28.41 3.49
N TYR A 164 -4.36 27.68 3.08
CA TYR A 164 -4.42 26.70 1.98
C TYR A 164 -4.69 25.27 2.48
N THR A 165 -4.18 24.91 3.65
CA THR A 165 -4.45 23.59 4.24
C THR A 165 -5.85 23.47 4.82
N GLY A 166 -6.44 24.58 5.26
CA GLY A 166 -7.65 24.62 6.08
C GLY A 166 -7.33 24.57 7.57
N VAL A 167 -8.32 24.90 8.40
CA VAL A 167 -8.15 25.01 9.86
C VAL A 167 -8.08 23.61 10.48
N ALA A 168 -7.00 23.31 11.20
CA ALA A 168 -6.87 22.10 11.98
C ALA A 168 -8.05 21.94 12.96
N GLY A 169 -8.51 20.74 13.17
CA GLY A 169 -9.63 20.46 14.06
C GLY A 169 -11.03 20.59 13.42
N THR A 170 -11.13 20.96 12.14
CA THR A 170 -12.42 21.22 11.48
C THR A 170 -12.79 20.20 10.39
N CYS A 171 -11.89 19.28 10.03
CA CYS A 171 -12.12 18.31 8.98
C CYS A 171 -12.40 16.90 9.54
N SER A 172 -13.41 16.24 8.98
CA SER A 172 -13.74 14.84 9.27
C SER A 172 -13.42 14.00 8.04
N GLY A 173 -12.72 12.93 8.17
CA GLY A 173 -12.39 12.05 7.05
C GLY A 173 -10.91 11.96 6.74
N ASN A 174 -10.08 12.61 7.56
CA ASN A 174 -8.66 12.38 7.55
C ASN A 174 -8.38 10.90 7.93
N PRO A 175 -7.61 10.15 7.11
CA PRO A 175 -7.35 8.73 7.32
C PRO A 175 -6.61 8.43 8.63
N PHE A 176 -5.83 9.37 9.16
CA PHE A 176 -5.17 9.24 10.47
C PHE A 176 -6.12 9.45 11.66
N ARG A 177 -7.44 9.51 11.42
CA ARG A 177 -8.47 9.71 12.46
C ARG A 177 -8.22 10.98 13.32
N ASN A 178 -7.54 11.95 12.78
CA ASN A 178 -7.46 13.30 13.31
C ASN A 178 -8.40 14.23 12.53
N THR A 179 -8.44 15.49 12.89
CA THR A 179 -9.33 16.48 12.28
C THR A 179 -8.57 17.52 11.46
N ASN A 180 -7.34 17.21 11.02
CA ASN A 180 -6.56 18.04 10.12
C ASN A 180 -7.17 18.05 8.72
N CYS A 181 -7.15 19.20 8.07
CA CYS A 181 -7.71 19.34 6.73
C CYS A 181 -6.71 19.01 5.61
N ASN A 182 -5.43 19.22 5.84
CA ASN A 182 -4.32 18.88 4.95
C ASN A 182 -4.52 19.29 3.47
N GLY A 183 -5.35 20.31 3.22
CA GLY A 183 -5.74 20.75 1.88
C GLY A 183 -6.77 19.87 1.16
N LEU A 184 -7.13 18.70 1.72
CA LEU A 184 -7.88 17.66 1.01
C LEU A 184 -9.17 17.20 1.70
N PHE A 185 -9.23 17.19 3.04
CA PHE A 185 -10.29 16.47 3.76
C PHE A 185 -11.57 17.29 4.02
N SER A 186 -11.77 18.36 3.26
CA SER A 186 -13.08 19.03 3.11
C SER A 186 -13.15 19.78 1.77
N PRO A 187 -14.36 20.02 1.22
CA PRO A 187 -14.52 20.82 -0.01
C PRO A 187 -13.91 22.22 0.10
N GLN A 188 -13.98 22.84 1.30
CA GLN A 188 -13.41 24.16 1.54
C GLN A 188 -11.88 24.14 1.56
N ALA A 189 -11.26 23.09 2.14
CA ALA A 189 -9.82 22.92 2.13
C ALA A 189 -9.32 22.71 0.70
N VAL A 190 -9.98 21.83 -0.08
CA VAL A 190 -9.68 21.61 -1.50
C VAL A 190 -9.75 22.91 -2.29
N ALA A 191 -10.82 23.69 -2.14
CA ALA A 191 -10.98 24.95 -2.87
C ALA A 191 -9.87 25.96 -2.55
N ARG A 192 -9.43 26.03 -1.29
CA ARG A 192 -8.35 26.92 -0.84
C ARG A 192 -6.99 26.48 -1.37
N MET A 193 -6.69 25.18 -1.27
CA MET A 193 -5.48 24.59 -1.83
C MET A 193 -5.41 24.84 -3.33
N GLN A 194 -6.48 24.56 -4.07
CA GLN A 194 -6.60 24.84 -5.51
C GLN A 194 -6.39 26.33 -5.83
N GLY A 195 -6.87 27.24 -4.98
CA GLY A 195 -6.62 28.67 -5.07
C GLY A 195 -5.13 29.00 -4.94
N GLY A 196 -4.42 28.37 -4.01
CA GLY A 196 -2.97 28.48 -3.81
C GLY A 196 -2.17 28.00 -5.01
N LEU A 197 -2.54 26.86 -5.59
CA LEU A 197 -1.87 26.35 -6.79
C LEU A 197 -2.01 27.31 -7.99
N ARG A 198 -3.21 27.87 -8.19
CA ARG A 198 -3.43 28.91 -9.22
C ARG A 198 -2.67 30.19 -8.94
N GLU A 199 -2.55 30.58 -7.69
CA GLU A 199 -1.72 31.71 -7.28
C GLU A 199 -0.25 31.46 -7.58
N ALA A 200 0.25 30.26 -7.29
CA ALA A 200 1.61 29.87 -7.61
C ALA A 200 1.89 29.95 -9.13
N LEU A 201 0.98 29.42 -9.94
CA LEU A 201 1.09 29.52 -11.41
C LEU A 201 1.17 30.98 -11.87
N ARG A 202 0.27 31.86 -11.39
CA ARG A 202 0.31 33.28 -11.77
C ARG A 202 1.64 33.95 -11.45
N LYS A 203 2.30 33.55 -10.36
CA LYS A 203 3.56 34.16 -9.90
C LYS A 203 4.78 33.68 -10.66
N VAL A 204 4.74 32.47 -11.24
CA VAL A 204 5.85 31.93 -12.06
C VAL A 204 5.57 31.97 -13.54
N ASP A 205 4.37 32.32 -13.97
CA ASP A 205 3.92 32.20 -15.35
C ASP A 205 4.94 32.79 -16.36
N SER A 206 5.40 34.01 -16.13
CA SER A 206 6.36 34.67 -17.01
C SER A 206 7.79 34.12 -16.96
N GLN A 207 8.06 33.19 -16.04
CA GLN A 207 9.39 32.56 -15.91
C GLN A 207 9.48 31.25 -16.69
N VAL A 208 8.34 30.69 -17.12
CA VAL A 208 8.22 29.36 -17.71
C VAL A 208 7.85 29.46 -19.18
N ASP A 209 8.65 28.89 -20.04
CA ASP A 209 8.22 28.63 -21.42
C ASP A 209 7.38 27.33 -21.42
N TRP A 210 6.06 27.51 -21.29
CA TRP A 210 5.11 26.39 -21.17
C TRP A 210 5.01 25.53 -22.43
N THR A 211 5.47 26.04 -23.59
CA THR A 211 5.45 25.27 -24.84
C THR A 211 6.37 24.05 -24.81
N GLN A 212 7.38 24.05 -23.93
CA GLN A 212 8.29 22.91 -23.76
C GLN A 212 7.66 21.74 -23.02
N TYR A 213 6.52 21.96 -22.38
CA TYR A 213 5.82 21.01 -21.50
C TYR A 213 4.49 20.51 -22.08
N ASP A 214 4.18 20.86 -23.32
CA ASP A 214 3.09 20.38 -24.14
C ASP A 214 3.68 19.47 -25.22
N PHE A 215 3.86 18.17 -24.88
CA PHE A 215 4.60 17.22 -25.72
C PHE A 215 3.89 16.89 -27.03
N ASP A 216 2.57 16.77 -27.01
CA ASP A 216 1.77 16.41 -28.20
C ASP A 216 1.15 17.60 -28.92
N GLY A 217 1.34 18.82 -28.40
CA GLY A 217 0.87 20.04 -29.02
C GLY A 217 -0.64 20.28 -28.91
N ASP A 218 -1.29 19.61 -27.92
CA ASP A 218 -2.75 19.70 -27.73
C ASP A 218 -3.17 20.98 -26.98
N GLY A 219 -2.22 21.80 -26.55
CA GLY A 219 -2.43 23.04 -25.81
C GLY A 219 -2.53 22.85 -24.31
N TYR A 220 -2.12 21.70 -23.79
CA TYR A 220 -2.04 21.41 -22.35
C TYR A 220 -0.64 21.00 -21.94
N VAL A 221 -0.21 21.48 -20.79
CA VAL A 221 0.99 20.95 -20.11
C VAL A 221 0.67 19.54 -19.64
N ASP A 222 1.56 18.59 -19.95
CA ASP A 222 1.35 17.17 -19.67
C ASP A 222 1.21 16.85 -18.19
N LEU A 223 2.07 17.44 -17.35
CA LEU A 223 2.09 17.30 -15.90
C LEU A 223 2.89 18.45 -15.28
N VAL A 224 2.37 19.05 -14.23
CA VAL A 224 3.10 20.06 -13.39
C VAL A 224 3.33 19.48 -12.00
N ALA A 225 4.54 19.64 -11.47
CA ALA A 225 4.84 19.35 -10.08
C ALA A 225 4.82 20.64 -9.24
N PHE A 226 3.96 20.73 -8.25
CA PHE A 226 4.01 21.77 -7.23
C PHE A 226 4.76 21.25 -6.02
N ILE A 227 5.74 22.01 -5.54
CA ILE A 227 6.58 21.65 -4.39
C ILE A 227 6.32 22.65 -3.26
N HIS A 228 5.72 22.19 -2.16
CA HIS A 228 5.50 23.02 -0.98
C HIS A 228 6.58 22.79 0.09
N PRO A 229 6.96 23.82 0.91
CA PRO A 229 8.15 23.73 1.75
C PRO A 229 8.08 22.80 2.96
N PRO A 230 6.92 22.66 3.68
CA PRO A 230 6.84 21.80 4.88
C PRO A 230 6.88 20.31 4.54
N ILE A 231 6.97 19.50 5.58
CA ILE A 231 6.78 18.04 5.45
C ILE A 231 5.39 17.70 4.92
N ASP A 232 5.24 16.49 4.42
CA ASP A 232 3.97 15.97 3.90
C ASP A 232 2.89 15.91 4.97
N GLY A 233 1.66 16.27 4.62
CA GLY A 233 0.48 16.04 5.44
C GLY A 233 0.27 14.58 5.82
N ALA A 234 0.77 13.66 4.98
CA ALA A 234 0.76 12.22 5.22
C ALA A 234 1.70 11.77 6.36
N CYS A 235 2.63 12.59 6.83
CA CYS A 235 3.46 12.28 8.01
C CYS A 235 2.65 12.09 9.30
N GLY A 236 1.37 12.41 9.30
CA GLY A 236 0.44 12.10 10.39
C GLY A 236 0.60 12.98 11.62
N GLY A 237 -0.11 12.61 12.69
CA GLY A 237 -0.11 13.34 13.94
C GLY A 237 -1.12 14.49 14.00
N ALA A 238 -1.60 14.80 15.22
CA ALA A 238 -2.65 15.80 15.44
C ALA A 238 -2.20 17.24 15.14
N THR A 239 -0.90 17.51 15.13
CA THR A 239 -0.30 18.81 14.87
C THR A 239 0.14 19.01 13.43
N ASN A 240 0.16 17.94 12.62
CA ASN A 240 0.61 17.98 11.23
C ASN A 240 -0.54 18.36 10.29
N ASN A 241 -0.78 19.66 10.11
CA ASN A 241 -1.78 20.17 9.17
C ASN A 241 -1.09 20.82 7.96
N HIS A 242 -0.16 20.12 7.34
CA HIS A 242 0.51 20.50 6.09
C HIS A 242 -0.25 19.97 4.88
N LEU A 243 0.04 20.47 3.69
CA LEU A 243 -0.54 19.94 2.46
C LEU A 243 -0.14 18.47 2.26
N TRP A 244 -1.06 17.69 1.75
CA TRP A 244 -0.87 16.26 1.50
C TRP A 244 -0.45 16.04 0.05
N SER A 245 0.65 15.31 -0.18
CA SER A 245 1.11 14.96 -1.53
C SER A 245 0.05 14.12 -2.27
N HIS A 246 -0.23 14.49 -3.52
CA HIS A 246 -1.24 13.82 -4.33
C HIS A 246 -1.15 14.25 -5.79
N ARG A 247 -1.72 13.44 -6.68
CA ARG A 247 -2.05 13.83 -8.06
C ARG A 247 -3.51 14.23 -8.20
N SER A 248 -3.76 15.28 -8.95
CA SER A 248 -5.12 15.69 -9.31
C SER A 248 -5.13 16.64 -10.51
N TYR A 249 -6.33 17.18 -10.81
CA TYR A 249 -6.53 18.24 -11.79
C TYR A 249 -6.90 19.56 -11.09
N LEU A 250 -6.55 20.69 -11.74
CA LEU A 250 -7.01 21.98 -11.29
C LEU A 250 -8.53 22.07 -11.45
N THR A 251 -9.24 22.17 -10.31
CA THR A 251 -10.70 22.20 -10.25
C THR A 251 -11.23 23.53 -9.72
N ASN A 252 -12.51 23.79 -9.93
CA ASN A 252 -13.25 24.83 -9.19
C ASN A 252 -13.79 24.26 -7.86
N ALA A 253 -14.48 25.12 -7.11
CA ALA A 253 -15.10 24.73 -5.83
C ALA A 253 -16.18 23.63 -5.94
N PHE A 254 -16.62 23.30 -7.14
CA PHE A 254 -17.61 22.26 -7.42
C PHE A 254 -16.99 20.98 -8.00
N GLY A 255 -15.65 20.87 -7.97
CA GLY A 255 -14.93 19.71 -8.48
C GLY A 255 -14.82 19.62 -10.02
N SER A 256 -15.35 20.59 -10.76
CA SER A 256 -15.18 20.62 -12.22
C SER A 256 -13.77 21.05 -12.59
N VAL A 257 -13.16 20.37 -13.56
CA VAL A 257 -11.81 20.75 -14.06
C VAL A 257 -11.89 22.12 -14.74
N VAL A 258 -11.09 23.05 -14.24
CA VAL A 258 -10.92 24.40 -14.80
C VAL A 258 -9.43 24.65 -14.97
N PRO A 259 -8.89 24.51 -16.18
CA PRO A 259 -7.46 24.73 -16.41
C PRO A 259 -7.05 26.18 -16.13
N TYR A 260 -5.79 26.35 -15.75
CA TYR A 260 -5.13 27.65 -15.73
C TYR A 260 -4.61 27.96 -17.15
N THR A 261 -4.92 29.12 -17.70
CA THR A 261 -4.39 29.58 -19.01
C THR A 261 -3.11 30.36 -18.76
N THR A 262 -2.03 29.90 -19.35
CA THR A 262 -0.69 30.54 -19.24
C THR A 262 -0.55 31.70 -20.23
N HIS A 263 0.56 32.45 -20.14
CA HIS A 263 0.89 33.49 -21.11
C HIS A 263 1.43 32.91 -22.42
N SER A 264 1.87 31.65 -22.44
CA SER A 264 2.46 31.02 -23.62
C SER A 264 1.39 30.58 -24.61
N VAL A 265 1.74 30.66 -25.89
CA VAL A 265 0.91 30.13 -26.97
C VAL A 265 1.73 29.13 -27.80
N ASN A 266 1.10 28.10 -28.31
CA ASN A 266 1.77 27.15 -29.20
C ASN A 266 1.98 27.74 -30.61
N SER A 267 2.61 26.98 -31.49
CA SER A 267 2.89 27.39 -32.87
C SER A 267 1.63 27.70 -33.72
N GLN A 268 0.46 27.31 -33.24
CA GLN A 268 -0.84 27.53 -33.85
C GLN A 268 -1.57 28.73 -33.24
N GLY A 269 -0.94 29.45 -32.29
CA GLY A 269 -1.55 30.58 -31.60
C GLY A 269 -2.57 30.19 -30.52
N VAL A 270 -2.60 28.90 -30.13
CA VAL A 270 -3.49 28.40 -29.05
C VAL A 270 -2.79 28.62 -27.71
N PRO A 271 -3.46 29.22 -26.71
CA PRO A 271 -2.90 29.37 -25.38
C PRO A 271 -2.66 28.02 -24.71
N ILE A 272 -1.46 27.84 -24.15
CA ILE A 272 -1.11 26.65 -23.35
C ILE A 272 -1.83 26.72 -22.00
N LYS A 273 -2.34 25.60 -21.54
CA LYS A 273 -3.10 25.47 -20.30
C LYS A 273 -2.46 24.46 -19.36
N VAL A 274 -2.60 24.68 -18.05
CA VAL A 274 -2.24 23.74 -17.01
C VAL A 274 -3.52 23.17 -16.40
N ALA A 275 -3.63 21.85 -16.36
CA ALA A 275 -4.74 21.15 -15.73
C ALA A 275 -4.28 20.04 -14.80
N ASP A 276 -3.36 19.18 -15.24
CA ASP A 276 -2.86 18.01 -14.53
C ASP A 276 -1.67 18.37 -13.66
N TYR A 277 -1.68 17.93 -12.40
CA TYR A 277 -0.60 18.23 -11.47
C TYR A 277 -0.36 17.12 -10.46
N ILE A 278 0.86 17.12 -9.93
CA ILE A 278 1.22 16.50 -8.66
C ILE A 278 1.58 17.59 -7.65
N LEU A 279 1.26 17.38 -6.39
CA LEU A 279 1.63 18.24 -5.27
C LEU A 279 2.49 17.45 -4.32
N GLU A 280 3.69 17.96 -4.01
CA GLU A 280 4.69 17.24 -3.25
C GLU A 280 5.28 18.08 -2.13
N SER A 281 5.68 17.42 -1.04
CA SER A 281 6.50 18.04 0.00
C SER A 281 7.92 18.27 -0.51
N GLY A 282 8.49 19.44 -0.25
CA GLY A 282 9.85 19.80 -0.63
C GLY A 282 10.93 19.31 0.33
N VAL A 283 10.55 18.77 1.47
CA VAL A 283 11.43 18.19 2.50
C VAL A 283 10.92 16.81 2.91
N GLY A 284 11.73 16.04 3.63
CA GLY A 284 11.29 14.70 4.07
C GLY A 284 12.43 13.73 4.39
N GLY A 285 13.54 13.82 3.66
CA GLY A 285 14.71 12.99 3.95
C GLY A 285 14.49 11.49 3.82
N LEU A 286 15.16 10.72 4.68
CA LEU A 286 15.19 9.26 4.63
C LEU A 286 13.84 8.62 5.03
N ASP A 287 13.15 9.20 6.00
CA ASP A 287 11.88 8.70 6.52
C ASP A 287 10.64 9.37 5.90
N GLY A 288 10.87 10.29 4.94
CA GLY A 288 9.80 11.05 4.30
C GLY A 288 9.25 12.21 5.14
N CYS A 289 9.64 12.33 6.41
CA CYS A 289 9.05 13.26 7.38
C CYS A 289 10.07 14.16 8.11
N ASP A 290 11.34 14.16 7.71
CA ASP A 290 12.38 15.02 8.29
C ASP A 290 12.38 16.42 7.63
N PRO A 291 11.96 17.49 8.33
CA PRO A 291 11.93 18.84 7.77
C PRO A 291 13.33 19.43 7.49
N SER A 292 14.38 18.83 8.05
CA SER A 292 15.76 19.30 7.88
C SER A 292 16.40 18.86 6.55
N GLN A 293 15.85 17.83 5.91
CA GLN A 293 16.38 17.24 4.70
C GLN A 293 15.50 17.55 3.47
N ILE A 294 16.13 17.62 2.30
CA ILE A 294 15.37 17.79 1.04
C ILE A 294 14.53 16.55 0.74
N MET A 295 13.46 16.74 -0.01
CA MET A 295 12.47 15.74 -0.37
C MET A 295 13.08 14.40 -0.83
N PRO A 296 12.48 13.27 -0.50
CA PRO A 296 12.73 11.99 -1.13
C PRO A 296 12.05 11.90 -2.50
N VAL A 297 12.21 10.78 -3.20
CA VAL A 297 11.59 10.57 -4.52
C VAL A 297 10.36 9.66 -4.47
N GLY A 298 10.08 9.01 -3.35
CA GLY A 298 9.02 7.99 -3.25
C GLY A 298 7.65 8.48 -3.68
N THR A 299 7.17 9.59 -3.10
CA THR A 299 5.85 10.14 -3.43
C THR A 299 5.79 10.65 -4.87
N VAL A 300 6.77 11.42 -5.33
CA VAL A 300 6.75 11.97 -6.70
C VAL A 300 6.72 10.89 -7.77
N VAL A 301 7.40 9.74 -7.56
CA VAL A 301 7.35 8.63 -8.52
C VAL A 301 6.01 7.88 -8.46
N HIS A 302 5.42 7.73 -7.28
CA HIS A 302 4.08 7.15 -7.11
C HIS A 302 3.01 8.00 -7.80
N GLU A 303 2.97 9.30 -7.49
CA GLU A 303 1.98 10.23 -8.05
C GLU A 303 2.07 10.34 -9.58
N THR A 304 3.28 10.25 -10.11
CA THR A 304 3.49 10.18 -11.56
C THR A 304 2.97 8.86 -12.14
N GLY A 305 3.00 7.76 -11.41
CA GLY A 305 2.35 6.48 -11.81
C GLY A 305 0.88 6.66 -12.15
N HIS A 306 0.16 7.47 -11.36
CA HIS A 306 -1.21 7.85 -11.69
C HIS A 306 -1.30 8.70 -12.98
N GLY A 307 -0.26 9.42 -13.33
CA GLY A 307 -0.13 10.12 -14.62
C GLY A 307 -0.24 9.19 -15.82
N PHE A 308 0.19 7.94 -15.67
CA PHE A 308 0.01 6.88 -16.67
C PHE A 308 -1.30 6.09 -16.50
N GLY A 309 -2.13 6.46 -15.52
CA GLY A 309 -3.42 5.82 -15.24
C GLY A 309 -3.30 4.50 -14.47
N LEU A 310 -2.22 4.28 -13.74
CA LEU A 310 -2.13 3.19 -12.77
C LEU A 310 -2.98 3.53 -11.53
N PRO A 311 -3.81 2.62 -11.02
CA PRO A 311 -4.58 2.82 -9.81
C PRO A 311 -3.69 2.67 -8.56
N ASP A 312 -4.21 3.09 -7.42
CA ASP A 312 -3.70 2.64 -6.13
C ASP A 312 -3.91 1.14 -5.97
N LEU A 313 -2.87 0.44 -5.56
CA LEU A 313 -2.89 -1.01 -5.31
C LEU A 313 -2.86 -1.35 -3.82
N TYR A 314 -2.90 -0.34 -2.96
CA TYR A 314 -3.25 -0.52 -1.56
C TYR A 314 -4.78 -0.48 -1.38
N ASP A 315 -5.28 -0.93 -0.24
CA ASP A 315 -6.71 -0.83 0.09
C ASP A 315 -7.10 0.60 0.50
N THR A 316 -7.76 1.32 -0.40
CA THR A 316 -8.20 2.71 -0.18
C THR A 316 -9.29 2.84 0.90
N HIS A 317 -9.89 1.75 1.35
CA HIS A 317 -10.85 1.71 2.47
C HIS A 317 -10.22 1.35 3.82
N TYR A 318 -8.91 1.03 3.85
CA TYR A 318 -8.18 0.66 5.08
C TYR A 318 -8.72 -0.60 5.78
N THR A 319 -9.26 -1.54 5.04
CA THR A 319 -9.65 -2.85 5.55
C THR A 319 -8.55 -3.89 5.40
N GLY A 320 -7.53 -3.58 4.59
CA GLY A 320 -6.31 -4.35 4.36
C GLY A 320 -5.17 -3.42 3.88
N GLN A 321 -4.11 -3.99 3.33
CA GLN A 321 -2.95 -3.27 2.78
C GLN A 321 -2.83 -3.42 1.26
N GLY A 322 -3.69 -4.23 0.64
CA GLY A 322 -3.58 -4.57 -0.79
C GLY A 322 -2.28 -5.31 -1.08
N VAL A 323 -1.48 -4.82 -2.03
CA VAL A 323 -0.17 -5.43 -2.34
C VAL A 323 0.98 -4.93 -1.45
N GLY A 324 0.69 -4.04 -0.50
CA GLY A 324 1.68 -3.53 0.43
C GLY A 324 2.91 -2.89 -0.25
N GLU A 325 4.07 -3.11 0.31
CA GLU A 325 5.37 -2.59 -0.17
C GLU A 325 5.89 -3.31 -1.42
N TRP A 326 5.24 -4.42 -1.83
CA TRP A 326 5.63 -5.16 -3.03
C TRP A 326 5.35 -4.41 -4.33
N SER A 327 4.74 -3.23 -4.26
CA SER A 327 4.55 -2.34 -5.42
C SER A 327 4.74 -0.88 -5.05
N LEU A 328 5.36 -0.12 -5.97
CA LEU A 328 5.35 1.33 -5.92
C LEU A 328 3.92 1.90 -5.80
N MET A 329 2.96 1.30 -6.52
CA MET A 329 1.55 1.74 -6.50
C MET A 329 0.77 1.21 -5.28
N GLY A 330 1.38 0.37 -4.46
CA GLY A 330 0.97 0.04 -3.11
C GLY A 330 1.60 1.00 -2.10
N SER A 331 2.22 0.46 -1.05
CA SER A 331 2.94 1.23 -0.02
C SER A 331 4.44 1.35 -0.27
N GLY A 332 4.94 0.85 -1.40
CA GLY A 332 6.37 0.78 -1.71
C GLY A 332 7.06 2.13 -1.92
N ASN A 333 6.31 3.23 -2.04
CA ASN A 333 6.82 4.59 -2.07
C ASN A 333 7.27 5.10 -0.69
N TYR A 334 6.86 4.42 0.39
CA TYR A 334 7.12 4.81 1.77
C TYR A 334 8.05 3.87 2.52
N SER A 335 8.20 2.62 2.08
CA SER A 335 9.10 1.63 2.72
C SER A 335 10.53 2.13 2.79
N SER A 336 11.00 2.74 1.72
CA SER A 336 12.25 3.49 1.67
C SER A 336 12.09 4.69 0.71
N PRO A 337 11.70 5.86 1.18
CA PRO A 337 11.35 6.99 0.30
C PRO A 337 12.48 7.48 -0.61
N LEU A 338 13.75 7.19 -0.29
CA LEU A 338 14.90 7.46 -1.16
C LEU A 338 15.16 6.37 -2.20
N SER A 339 14.65 5.15 -1.95
CA SER A 339 14.75 3.96 -2.79
C SER A 339 13.40 3.25 -2.82
N PRO A 340 12.38 3.87 -3.44
CA PRO A 340 11.04 3.26 -3.48
C PRO A 340 11.10 1.91 -4.18
N SER A 341 10.21 1.01 -3.77
CA SER A 341 10.12 -0.33 -4.33
C SER A 341 9.83 -0.30 -5.83
N ARG A 342 10.28 -1.33 -6.54
CA ARG A 342 9.91 -1.58 -7.93
C ARG A 342 8.39 -1.62 -8.09
N MET A 343 7.87 -1.17 -9.21
CA MET A 343 6.50 -1.47 -9.60
C MET A 343 6.32 -2.99 -9.73
N ASP A 344 5.15 -3.49 -9.33
CA ASP A 344 4.79 -4.91 -9.50
C ASP A 344 4.69 -5.33 -10.97
N ALA A 345 4.72 -6.65 -11.22
CA ALA A 345 4.67 -7.22 -12.57
C ALA A 345 3.43 -6.78 -13.36
N TRP A 346 2.28 -6.60 -12.69
CA TRP A 346 1.06 -6.16 -13.35
C TRP A 346 1.20 -4.70 -13.81
N SER A 347 1.59 -3.77 -12.94
CA SER A 347 1.79 -2.36 -13.25
C SER A 347 2.78 -2.18 -14.41
N LEU A 348 3.94 -2.86 -14.34
CA LEU A 348 4.92 -2.84 -15.43
C LEU A 348 4.35 -3.39 -16.74
N SER A 349 3.53 -4.46 -16.66
CA SER A 349 2.89 -5.03 -17.84
C SER A 349 1.89 -4.07 -18.47
N GLN A 350 1.17 -3.28 -17.67
CA GLN A 350 0.23 -2.28 -18.18
C GLN A 350 0.91 -1.16 -18.96
N LEU A 351 2.16 -0.85 -18.60
CA LEU A 351 2.97 0.17 -19.27
C LEU A 351 3.86 -0.39 -20.39
N GLY A 352 3.95 -1.72 -20.50
CA GLY A 352 4.78 -2.38 -21.49
C GLY A 352 6.27 -2.39 -21.13
N TRP A 353 6.60 -2.21 -19.86
CA TRP A 353 7.98 -2.12 -19.37
C TRP A 353 8.55 -3.45 -18.87
N VAL A 354 7.82 -4.53 -19.02
CA VAL A 354 8.22 -5.88 -18.67
C VAL A 354 7.87 -6.85 -19.79
N THR A 355 8.73 -7.83 -20.02
CA THR A 355 8.49 -8.96 -20.92
C THR A 355 7.61 -9.99 -20.23
N ILE A 356 6.47 -10.35 -20.83
CA ILE A 356 5.56 -11.37 -20.30
C ILE A 356 5.82 -12.71 -20.99
N VAL A 357 6.27 -13.70 -20.24
CA VAL A 357 6.56 -15.06 -20.72
C VAL A 357 5.45 -16.01 -20.26
N PRO A 358 4.77 -16.70 -21.19
CA PRO A 358 3.75 -17.67 -20.79
C PRO A 358 4.36 -18.92 -20.19
N LEU A 359 3.82 -19.38 -19.07
CA LEU A 359 4.09 -20.68 -18.50
C LEU A 359 3.01 -21.66 -19.00
N GLY A 360 3.22 -22.23 -20.16
CA GLY A 360 2.22 -23.08 -20.83
C GLY A 360 2.45 -24.59 -20.69
N SER A 361 3.61 -25.02 -20.23
CA SER A 361 3.97 -26.43 -20.13
C SER A 361 4.32 -26.83 -18.71
N ALA A 362 3.84 -28.01 -18.29
CA ALA A 362 4.31 -28.64 -17.07
C ALA A 362 5.83 -28.93 -17.19
N GLY A 363 6.53 -28.84 -16.08
CA GLY A 363 7.99 -29.10 -16.03
C GLY A 363 8.71 -28.18 -15.06
N THR A 364 10.04 -28.25 -15.12
CA THR A 364 10.91 -27.42 -14.29
C THR A 364 11.17 -26.07 -14.96
N HIS A 365 10.98 -25.01 -14.21
CA HIS A 365 11.25 -23.62 -14.60
C HIS A 365 12.29 -23.00 -13.67
N SER A 366 13.06 -22.03 -14.20
CA SER A 366 14.03 -21.26 -13.41
C SER A 366 14.04 -19.81 -13.87
N PHE A 367 13.98 -18.88 -12.91
CA PHE A 367 13.86 -17.45 -13.14
C PHE A 367 15.01 -16.69 -12.47
N GLY A 368 15.65 -15.78 -13.22
CA GLY A 368 16.53 -14.75 -12.65
C GLY A 368 15.75 -13.71 -11.86
N ALA A 369 16.45 -12.82 -11.19
CA ALA A 369 15.84 -11.71 -10.48
C ALA A 369 15.07 -10.78 -11.45
N ALA A 370 13.83 -10.43 -11.12
CA ALA A 370 12.96 -9.62 -11.96
C ALA A 370 13.56 -8.24 -12.31
N PRO A 371 14.18 -7.50 -11.38
CA PRO A 371 14.76 -6.21 -11.71
C PRO A 371 15.84 -6.25 -12.80
N THR A 372 16.62 -7.32 -12.84
CA THR A 372 17.72 -7.48 -13.82
C THR A 372 17.33 -8.26 -15.07
N SER A 373 16.24 -9.04 -15.04
CA SER A 373 15.75 -9.83 -16.18
C SER A 373 14.61 -9.15 -16.94
N ASP A 374 13.97 -8.15 -16.34
CA ASP A 374 12.77 -7.45 -16.86
C ASP A 374 11.72 -8.41 -17.39
N THR A 375 11.52 -9.52 -16.66
CA THR A 375 10.66 -10.60 -17.08
C THR A 375 9.67 -10.95 -15.96
N ALA A 376 8.40 -11.03 -16.32
CA ALA A 376 7.34 -11.61 -15.51
C ALA A 376 6.71 -12.80 -16.26
N PHE A 377 6.25 -13.77 -15.51
CA PHE A 377 5.71 -15.01 -16.07
C PHE A 377 4.20 -15.05 -15.90
N TYR A 378 3.51 -15.36 -17.00
CA TYR A 378 2.06 -15.44 -17.05
C TYR A 378 1.62 -16.90 -16.93
N LEU A 379 0.78 -17.17 -15.95
CA LEU A 379 0.20 -18.48 -15.71
C LEU A 379 -1.33 -18.40 -15.87
N PRO A 380 -1.88 -19.02 -16.94
CA PRO A 380 -3.31 -18.98 -17.19
C PRO A 380 -4.06 -19.90 -16.24
N VAL A 381 -5.28 -19.52 -15.92
CA VAL A 381 -6.24 -20.36 -15.23
C VAL A 381 -6.81 -21.40 -16.20
N SER A 382 -7.03 -22.63 -15.71
CA SER A 382 -7.69 -23.70 -16.42
C SER A 382 -9.18 -23.76 -16.08
N GLY A 383 -10.04 -24.06 -17.04
CA GLY A 383 -11.49 -24.23 -16.82
C GLY A 383 -12.29 -22.95 -16.93
N SER A 384 -13.42 -22.89 -16.21
CA SER A 384 -14.32 -21.72 -16.22
C SER A 384 -13.71 -20.56 -15.48
N ASN A 385 -13.55 -19.44 -16.17
CA ASN A 385 -12.92 -18.24 -15.67
C ASN A 385 -13.73 -16.98 -16.06
N PRO A 386 -14.91 -16.77 -15.45
CA PRO A 386 -15.81 -15.70 -15.86
C PRO A 386 -15.28 -14.29 -15.51
N ARG A 387 -14.31 -14.19 -14.57
CA ARG A 387 -13.74 -12.93 -14.16
C ARG A 387 -12.44 -12.57 -14.90
N GLY A 388 -11.94 -13.46 -15.76
CA GLY A 388 -10.71 -13.25 -16.51
C GLY A 388 -9.47 -13.24 -15.60
N GLU A 389 -9.47 -14.11 -14.58
CA GLU A 389 -8.39 -14.24 -13.60
C GLU A 389 -7.19 -14.96 -14.20
N TYR A 390 -6.00 -14.60 -13.73
CA TYR A 390 -4.74 -15.24 -14.09
C TYR A 390 -3.70 -14.95 -13.01
N PHE A 391 -2.54 -15.58 -13.11
CA PHE A 391 -1.45 -15.32 -12.18
C PHE A 391 -0.23 -14.74 -12.90
N LEU A 392 0.45 -13.81 -12.22
CA LEU A 392 1.76 -13.31 -12.62
C LEU A 392 2.80 -13.74 -11.57
N LEU A 393 3.94 -14.18 -12.05
CA LEU A 393 5.03 -14.61 -11.21
C LEU A 393 6.26 -13.77 -11.53
N GLU A 394 6.95 -13.29 -10.50
CA GLU A 394 8.25 -12.65 -10.63
C GLU A 394 9.16 -13.03 -9.48
N ASN A 395 10.46 -13.04 -9.72
CA ASN A 395 11.45 -13.31 -8.69
C ASN A 395 11.99 -11.98 -8.16
N ARG A 396 11.52 -11.58 -6.97
CA ARG A 396 11.96 -10.33 -6.30
C ARG A 396 13.19 -10.62 -5.45
N GLN A 397 14.23 -9.83 -5.61
CA GLN A 397 15.50 -9.97 -4.89
C GLN A 397 15.98 -8.59 -4.42
N ALA A 398 16.87 -8.56 -3.42
CA ALA A 398 17.48 -7.32 -2.92
C ALA A 398 18.49 -6.75 -3.94
N VAL A 399 17.99 -6.33 -5.09
CA VAL A 399 18.76 -5.67 -6.15
C VAL A 399 17.99 -4.46 -6.67
N GLU A 400 18.72 -3.42 -7.06
CA GLU A 400 18.16 -2.19 -7.60
C GLU A 400 17.09 -1.57 -6.67
N ALA A 401 15.92 -1.22 -7.19
CA ALA A 401 14.85 -0.55 -6.43
C ALA A 401 14.35 -1.37 -5.24
N ASP A 402 14.44 -2.71 -5.30
CA ASP A 402 13.96 -3.58 -4.22
C ASP A 402 14.96 -3.77 -3.08
N THR A 403 16.20 -3.31 -3.23
CA THR A 403 17.26 -3.56 -2.24
C THR A 403 16.86 -3.07 -0.85
N ALA A 404 16.46 -1.81 -0.73
CA ALA A 404 16.17 -1.21 0.57
C ALA A 404 14.94 -1.84 1.24
N MET A 405 13.88 -2.11 0.48
CA MET A 405 12.65 -2.73 0.99
C MET A 405 12.90 -4.14 1.49
N ILE A 406 13.55 -5.00 0.69
CA ILE A 406 13.81 -6.38 1.08
C ILE A 406 14.78 -6.47 2.26
N GLU A 407 15.82 -5.63 2.28
CA GLU A 407 16.74 -5.57 3.44
C GLU A 407 16.01 -5.14 4.71
N HIS A 408 15.13 -4.15 4.62
CA HIS A 408 14.30 -3.71 5.74
C HIS A 408 13.39 -4.84 6.24
N ASN A 409 12.66 -5.50 5.37
CA ASN A 409 11.76 -6.59 5.71
C ASN A 409 12.50 -7.76 6.37
N CYS A 410 13.72 -8.07 5.90
CA CYS A 410 14.58 -9.06 6.53
C CYS A 410 15.01 -8.66 7.95
N GLN A 411 15.37 -7.38 8.16
CA GLN A 411 15.76 -6.90 9.49
C GLN A 411 14.59 -6.95 10.47
N VAL A 412 13.40 -6.56 10.02
CA VAL A 412 12.18 -6.60 10.84
C VAL A 412 11.78 -8.04 11.19
N TRP A 413 11.79 -8.94 10.22
CA TRP A 413 11.43 -10.35 10.43
C TRP A 413 12.33 -11.03 11.46
N TYR A 414 13.64 -10.90 11.29
CA TYR A 414 14.62 -11.51 12.20
C TYR A 414 14.89 -10.68 13.46
N GLN A 415 14.32 -9.48 13.56
CA GLN A 415 14.61 -8.51 14.63
C GLN A 415 16.12 -8.30 14.84
N SER A 416 16.85 -8.21 13.74
CA SER A 416 18.32 -8.16 13.69
C SER A 416 18.79 -7.21 12.59
N PRO A 417 19.79 -6.35 12.86
CA PRO A 417 20.41 -5.53 11.83
C PRO A 417 21.26 -6.35 10.83
N THR A 418 21.51 -7.62 11.12
CA THR A 418 22.29 -8.54 10.27
C THR A 418 21.52 -9.85 10.08
N PRO A 419 20.45 -9.84 9.28
CA PRO A 419 19.68 -11.05 8.99
C PRO A 419 20.53 -12.06 8.22
N PRO A 420 20.12 -13.34 8.16
CA PRO A 420 20.82 -14.34 7.35
C PRO A 420 20.85 -13.94 5.88
N ALA A 421 21.95 -14.22 5.18
CA ALA A 421 22.09 -13.93 3.74
C ALA A 421 21.05 -14.69 2.86
N SER A 422 20.37 -15.68 3.42
CA SER A 422 19.25 -16.38 2.76
C SER A 422 17.95 -15.60 2.80
N CYS A 423 17.85 -14.54 3.61
CA CYS A 423 16.73 -13.64 3.61
C CYS A 423 16.93 -12.60 2.49
N GLY A 424 16.54 -12.93 1.28
CA GLY A 424 16.88 -12.09 0.14
C GLY A 424 15.76 -11.96 -0.89
N GLY A 425 14.50 -12.14 -0.48
CA GLY A 425 13.37 -12.16 -1.40
C GLY A 425 13.05 -13.57 -1.88
N GLY A 426 12.45 -13.70 -3.06
CA GLY A 426 12.02 -14.97 -3.62
C GLY A 426 11.00 -14.80 -4.74
N LEU A 427 10.26 -15.87 -5.01
CA LEU A 427 9.18 -15.88 -5.99
C LEU A 427 7.94 -15.23 -5.38
N LEU A 428 7.53 -14.07 -5.92
CA LEU A 428 6.20 -13.51 -5.69
C LEU A 428 5.21 -14.05 -6.73
N ILE A 429 4.03 -14.35 -6.26
CA ILE A 429 2.90 -14.81 -7.07
C ILE A 429 1.76 -13.84 -6.86
N TYR A 430 1.36 -13.17 -7.93
CA TYR A 430 0.21 -12.27 -7.92
C TYR A 430 -1.00 -12.97 -8.55
N HIS A 431 -2.12 -12.94 -7.85
CA HIS A 431 -3.42 -13.27 -8.40
C HIS A 431 -4.04 -12.00 -8.97
N VAL A 432 -4.43 -12.04 -10.25
CA VAL A 432 -4.98 -10.90 -10.98
C VAL A 432 -6.43 -11.18 -11.35
N ASP A 433 -7.36 -10.32 -10.95
CA ASP A 433 -8.76 -10.35 -11.32
C ASP A 433 -9.07 -9.21 -12.31
N SER A 434 -9.14 -9.53 -13.59
CA SER A 434 -9.36 -8.54 -14.66
C SER A 434 -10.71 -7.83 -14.55
N THR A 435 -11.73 -8.49 -14.01
CA THR A 435 -13.06 -7.89 -13.80
C THR A 435 -13.04 -6.88 -12.69
N GLN A 436 -12.42 -7.20 -11.56
CA GLN A 436 -12.28 -6.29 -10.43
C GLN A 436 -11.51 -5.04 -10.84
N ILE A 437 -10.38 -5.22 -11.52
CA ILE A 437 -9.59 -4.09 -12.03
C ILE A 437 -10.41 -3.22 -12.98
N ALA A 438 -11.10 -3.82 -13.95
CA ALA A 438 -11.86 -3.06 -14.94
C ALA A 438 -13.05 -2.30 -14.35
N GLN A 439 -13.55 -2.70 -13.20
CA GLN A 439 -14.66 -2.04 -12.52
C GLN A 439 -14.21 -0.97 -11.53
N HIS A 440 -12.97 -1.07 -11.02
CA HIS A 440 -12.49 -0.29 -9.89
C HIS A 440 -11.14 0.40 -10.13
N ASP A 441 -10.68 0.46 -11.39
CA ASP A 441 -9.43 1.14 -11.74
C ASP A 441 -9.52 2.68 -11.54
N LEU A 442 -8.45 3.37 -11.87
CA LEU A 442 -8.34 4.82 -11.72
C LEU A 442 -9.36 5.60 -12.57
N ASP A 443 -9.93 4.97 -13.61
CA ASP A 443 -10.98 5.57 -14.44
C ASP A 443 -12.38 5.47 -13.82
N HIS A 444 -12.54 4.70 -12.73
CA HIS A 444 -13.78 4.51 -11.98
C HIS A 444 -13.69 5.11 -10.58
N ASP A 445 -13.43 4.31 -9.57
CA ASP A 445 -13.45 4.72 -8.17
C ASP A 445 -12.11 4.51 -7.43
N ASN A 446 -11.10 3.99 -8.14
CA ASN A 446 -9.76 3.72 -7.58
C ASN A 446 -9.76 2.83 -6.33
N THR A 447 -10.64 1.81 -6.32
CA THR A 447 -10.82 0.88 -5.19
C THR A 447 -10.48 -0.56 -5.57
N VAL A 448 -9.50 -0.75 -6.46
CA VAL A 448 -9.10 -2.04 -7.04
C VAL A 448 -8.90 -3.13 -5.98
N ASN A 449 -8.27 -2.79 -4.86
CA ASN A 449 -7.95 -3.71 -3.78
C ASN A 449 -8.74 -3.41 -2.49
N SER A 450 -9.90 -2.77 -2.60
CA SER A 450 -10.77 -2.51 -1.46
C SER A 450 -11.90 -3.52 -1.38
N GLY A 451 -12.17 -4.02 -0.17
CA GLY A 451 -13.21 -5.00 0.07
C GLY A 451 -12.73 -6.47 -0.03
N PRO A 452 -13.65 -7.42 -0.17
CA PRO A 452 -13.34 -8.85 -0.05
C PRO A 452 -12.77 -9.48 -1.33
N ILE A 453 -12.76 -8.75 -2.44
CA ILE A 453 -12.22 -9.19 -3.73
C ILE A 453 -11.19 -8.17 -4.15
N HIS A 454 -9.96 -8.61 -4.36
CA HIS A 454 -8.86 -7.79 -4.81
C HIS A 454 -8.63 -7.95 -6.32
N GLY A 455 -8.28 -6.86 -6.98
CA GLY A 455 -7.90 -6.90 -8.39
C GLY A 455 -6.48 -7.40 -8.60
N LEU A 456 -5.61 -7.11 -7.63
CA LEU A 456 -4.24 -7.63 -7.57
C LEU A 456 -3.94 -8.03 -6.13
N GLU A 457 -3.69 -9.31 -5.90
CA GLU A 457 -3.43 -9.89 -4.59
C GLU A 457 -2.07 -10.60 -4.58
N VAL A 458 -1.29 -10.45 -3.52
CA VAL A 458 -0.08 -11.25 -3.29
C VAL A 458 -0.47 -12.57 -2.62
N VAL A 459 -0.11 -13.68 -3.23
CA VAL A 459 -0.26 -15.02 -2.62
C VAL A 459 0.89 -15.21 -1.63
N GLN A 460 0.69 -14.83 -0.38
CA GLN A 460 1.71 -14.72 0.67
C GLN A 460 2.19 -16.12 1.10
N ALA A 461 3.50 -16.41 0.95
CA ALA A 461 4.05 -17.76 1.20
C ALA A 461 3.93 -18.21 2.66
N ASP A 462 3.88 -17.29 3.61
CA ASP A 462 3.71 -17.60 5.02
C ASP A 462 2.29 -18.06 5.39
N GLY A 463 1.30 -17.74 4.56
CA GLY A 463 -0.09 -18.11 4.75
C GLY A 463 -0.80 -17.35 5.86
N PHE A 464 -0.26 -16.20 6.27
CA PHE A 464 -0.91 -15.38 7.32
C PHE A 464 -1.98 -14.46 6.77
N ASP A 465 -2.01 -14.19 5.48
CA ASP A 465 -2.90 -13.23 4.81
C ASP A 465 -2.91 -11.87 5.55
N ASN A 466 -1.73 -11.43 6.03
CA ASN A 466 -1.62 -10.23 6.86
C ASN A 466 -1.66 -8.93 6.04
N LEU A 467 -1.39 -8.98 4.74
CA LEU A 467 -1.69 -7.90 3.80
C LEU A 467 -3.20 -7.63 3.69
N ASP A 468 -4.04 -8.64 3.91
CA ASP A 468 -5.50 -8.51 3.93
C ASP A 468 -6.05 -8.13 5.31
N ALA A 469 -5.19 -8.12 6.33
CA ALA A 469 -5.60 -7.80 7.68
C ALA A 469 -5.78 -6.30 7.90
N SER A 470 -6.85 -5.94 8.61
CA SER A 470 -7.10 -4.55 8.98
C SER A 470 -6.04 -4.02 9.95
N PRO A 471 -5.48 -2.82 9.71
CA PRO A 471 -4.59 -2.16 10.67
C PRO A 471 -5.32 -1.78 11.97
N TYR A 472 -6.65 -1.84 11.98
CA TYR A 472 -7.46 -1.48 13.13
C TYR A 472 -7.75 -2.71 13.98
N GLY A 473 -7.39 -2.66 15.25
CA GLY A 473 -7.59 -3.75 16.21
C GLY A 473 -6.33 -4.54 16.56
N CYS A 474 -5.25 -4.29 15.87
CA CYS A 474 -3.92 -4.77 16.21
C CYS A 474 -3.09 -3.67 16.87
N GLY A 475 -2.23 -4.02 17.80
CA GLY A 475 -1.35 -3.07 18.50
C GLY A 475 -0.15 -2.57 17.70
N GLY A 476 -0.14 -2.78 16.39
CA GLY A 476 0.93 -2.46 15.46
C GLY A 476 1.26 -3.63 14.53
N PRO A 477 2.11 -3.42 13.51
CA PRO A 477 2.57 -4.49 12.63
C PRO A 477 3.34 -5.53 13.45
N THR A 478 2.83 -6.74 13.49
CA THR A 478 3.47 -7.90 14.16
C THR A 478 3.03 -9.15 13.43
N ALA A 479 3.89 -10.19 13.44
CA ALA A 479 3.54 -11.47 12.84
C ALA A 479 2.13 -11.94 13.25
N GLY A 480 1.26 -12.11 12.25
CA GLY A 480 -0.15 -12.52 12.43
C GLY A 480 -1.11 -11.42 12.86
N CYS A 481 -0.78 -10.15 12.64
CA CYS A 481 -1.67 -9.01 12.78
C CYS A 481 -1.91 -8.42 11.39
N TYR A 482 -1.28 -7.33 11.06
CA TYR A 482 -1.17 -6.80 9.70
C TYR A 482 0.27 -6.36 9.49
N ASP A 483 0.70 -6.30 8.26
CA ASP A 483 1.91 -5.60 7.86
C ASP A 483 1.72 -4.98 6.47
N TYR A 484 2.80 -4.43 5.95
CA TYR A 484 2.83 -3.83 4.62
C TYR A 484 3.57 -4.71 3.61
N GLY A 485 3.82 -5.95 3.96
CA GLY A 485 4.66 -6.92 3.29
C GLY A 485 5.88 -7.26 4.12
N ASP A 486 6.23 -8.53 4.15
CA ASP A 486 7.34 -9.01 4.97
C ASP A 486 8.19 -10.08 4.25
N ALA A 487 9.24 -10.54 4.93
CA ALA A 487 10.15 -11.54 4.38
C ALA A 487 9.54 -12.96 4.31
N GLY A 488 8.32 -13.15 4.80
CA GLY A 488 7.55 -14.39 4.70
C GLY A 488 6.73 -14.50 3.42
N ASP A 489 6.40 -13.38 2.76
CA ASP A 489 5.55 -13.35 1.58
C ASP A 489 6.14 -14.05 0.34
N PRO A 490 7.44 -13.88 -0.01
CA PRO A 490 8.02 -14.54 -1.17
C PRO A 490 8.26 -16.03 -0.95
N TYR A 491 8.09 -16.87 -1.95
CA TYR A 491 8.41 -18.28 -1.91
C TYR A 491 9.90 -18.55 -2.25
N PRO A 492 10.58 -19.51 -1.59
CA PRO A 492 10.14 -20.25 -0.40
C PRO A 492 10.13 -19.39 0.86
N GLY A 493 10.66 -18.17 0.80
CA GLY A 493 10.73 -17.18 1.86
C GLY A 493 11.40 -17.70 3.14
N THR A 494 11.21 -16.95 4.20
CA THR A 494 11.72 -17.28 5.54
C THR A 494 11.01 -18.47 6.17
N THR A 495 9.80 -18.80 5.70
CA THR A 495 8.99 -19.92 6.19
C THR A 495 9.36 -21.25 5.54
N GLY A 496 10.09 -21.23 4.42
CA GLY A 496 10.48 -22.43 3.66
C GLY A 496 9.33 -23.10 2.90
N HIS A 497 8.21 -22.40 2.70
CA HIS A 497 7.09 -22.92 1.94
C HIS A 497 7.47 -23.06 0.46
N SER A 498 7.45 -24.27 -0.05
CA SER A 498 7.94 -24.61 -1.39
C SER A 498 6.85 -25.13 -2.33
N THR A 499 5.57 -24.98 -1.95
CA THR A 499 4.42 -25.48 -2.72
C THR A 499 3.29 -24.45 -2.74
N VAL A 500 2.71 -24.27 -3.94
CA VAL A 500 1.47 -23.51 -4.17
C VAL A 500 0.49 -24.39 -4.94
N ALA A 501 -0.65 -24.67 -4.35
CA ALA A 501 -1.69 -25.51 -4.92
C ALA A 501 -3.05 -25.12 -4.35
N GLY A 502 -4.14 -25.62 -4.92
CA GLY A 502 -5.47 -25.47 -4.30
C GLY A 502 -5.54 -26.03 -2.87
N SER A 503 -4.67 -26.98 -2.52
CA SER A 503 -4.60 -27.61 -1.20
C SER A 503 -3.53 -27.01 -0.26
N SER A 504 -2.68 -26.12 -0.74
CA SER A 504 -1.67 -25.47 0.10
C SER A 504 -2.25 -24.33 0.94
N VAL A 505 -1.45 -23.79 1.82
CA VAL A 505 -1.71 -22.55 2.55
C VAL A 505 -0.52 -21.66 2.32
N PRO A 506 -0.72 -20.56 1.64
CA PRO A 506 -1.94 -20.10 0.95
C PRO A 506 -2.30 -20.96 -0.25
N ALA A 507 -3.55 -20.91 -0.68
CA ALA A 507 -4.03 -21.62 -1.85
C ALA A 507 -4.07 -20.69 -3.08
N ASN A 508 -3.78 -21.24 -4.26
CA ASN A 508 -3.92 -20.52 -5.54
C ASN A 508 -5.37 -20.57 -6.05
N LEU A 509 -6.26 -19.87 -5.34
CA LEU A 509 -7.69 -19.87 -5.64
C LEU A 509 -8.11 -18.74 -6.55
N LEU A 510 -9.24 -18.94 -7.23
CA LEU A 510 -9.99 -17.89 -7.87
C LEU A 510 -10.93 -17.21 -6.89
N ASN A 511 -11.32 -15.98 -7.16
CA ASN A 511 -12.30 -15.24 -6.37
C ASN A 511 -13.69 -15.91 -6.32
N THR A 512 -13.97 -16.80 -7.27
CA THR A 512 -15.15 -17.65 -7.27
C THR A 512 -15.04 -18.86 -6.32
N GLY A 513 -13.88 -19.08 -5.71
CA GLY A 513 -13.58 -20.29 -4.96
C GLY A 513 -13.28 -21.52 -5.82
N ALA A 514 -13.18 -21.35 -7.15
CA ALA A 514 -12.77 -22.40 -8.06
C ALA A 514 -11.24 -22.57 -8.04
N CYS A 515 -10.79 -23.75 -8.48
CA CYS A 515 -9.36 -24.02 -8.61
C CYS A 515 -8.77 -23.33 -9.83
N SER A 516 -7.53 -22.89 -9.70
CA SER A 516 -6.78 -22.33 -10.81
C SER A 516 -6.36 -23.38 -11.84
N GLY A 517 -6.34 -24.65 -11.46
CA GLY A 517 -5.94 -25.78 -12.31
C GLY A 517 -4.42 -25.89 -12.54
N PHE A 518 -3.62 -25.35 -11.60
CA PHE A 518 -2.18 -25.54 -11.59
C PHE A 518 -1.67 -25.79 -10.18
N ARG A 519 -0.48 -26.39 -10.12
CA ARG A 519 0.30 -26.61 -8.90
C ARG A 519 1.75 -26.25 -9.17
N ILE A 520 2.38 -25.56 -8.24
CA ILE A 520 3.80 -25.26 -8.24
C ILE A 520 4.43 -25.96 -7.04
N ASP A 521 5.44 -26.77 -7.28
CA ASP A 521 6.15 -27.54 -6.25
C ASP A 521 7.64 -27.30 -6.28
N SER A 522 8.31 -27.66 -5.20
CA SER A 522 9.77 -27.63 -5.09
C SER A 522 10.36 -26.26 -5.39
N ILE A 523 9.66 -25.20 -4.95
CA ILE A 523 10.16 -23.84 -5.08
C ILE A 523 11.41 -23.72 -4.24
N ALA A 524 12.51 -23.33 -4.87
CA ALA A 524 13.81 -23.19 -4.21
C ALA A 524 14.59 -22.01 -4.79
N GLN A 525 15.23 -21.25 -3.91
CA GLN A 525 16.16 -20.19 -4.30
C GLN A 525 17.56 -20.78 -4.52
N ILE A 526 18.21 -20.42 -5.60
CA ILE A 526 19.54 -20.89 -5.98
C ILE A 526 20.57 -19.86 -5.51
N VAL A 527 21.32 -20.20 -4.49
CA VAL A 527 22.40 -19.35 -3.94
C VAL A 527 23.71 -19.64 -4.72
N PRO A 528 24.50 -18.62 -5.09
CA PRO A 528 24.36 -17.18 -4.79
C PRO A 528 23.62 -16.38 -5.86
N SER A 529 23.12 -17.00 -6.93
CA SER A 529 22.55 -16.24 -8.06
C SER A 529 21.23 -15.55 -7.76
N GLY A 530 20.56 -15.89 -6.64
CA GLY A 530 19.21 -15.42 -6.34
C GLY A 530 18.13 -15.96 -7.30
N ALA A 531 18.48 -16.81 -8.26
CA ALA A 531 17.49 -17.40 -9.16
C ALA A 531 16.54 -18.31 -8.38
N VAL A 532 15.26 -18.34 -8.78
CA VAL A 532 14.26 -19.25 -8.22
C VAL A 532 13.96 -20.35 -9.22
N ARG A 533 13.92 -21.59 -8.73
CA ARG A 533 13.54 -22.77 -9.50
C ARG A 533 12.31 -23.42 -8.88
N PHE A 534 11.42 -23.95 -9.72
CA PHE A 534 10.25 -24.71 -9.29
C PHE A 534 9.80 -25.73 -10.35
N VAL A 535 8.87 -26.60 -9.97
CA VAL A 535 8.20 -27.55 -10.86
C VAL A 535 6.74 -27.13 -11.00
N LEU A 536 6.29 -26.86 -12.23
CA LEU A 536 4.91 -26.58 -12.58
C LEU A 536 4.20 -27.86 -13.02
N THR A 537 3.03 -28.12 -12.46
CA THR A 537 2.06 -29.10 -12.95
C THR A 537 0.76 -28.37 -13.29
N SER A 538 0.17 -28.64 -14.44
CA SER A 538 -1.07 -27.98 -14.88
C SER A 538 -2.03 -28.98 -15.55
N GLY A 539 -3.32 -28.74 -15.44
CA GLY A 539 -4.37 -29.52 -16.08
C GLY A 539 -5.53 -29.90 -15.17
N ALA A 540 -6.51 -30.57 -15.73
CA ALA A 540 -7.68 -31.03 -14.98
C ALA A 540 -7.28 -32.11 -13.95
N GLY A 541 -7.80 -31.98 -12.73
CA GLY A 541 -7.58 -32.96 -11.66
C GLY A 541 -6.30 -32.76 -10.83
N VAL A 542 -5.60 -31.65 -11.01
CA VAL A 542 -4.44 -31.28 -10.19
C VAL A 542 -4.87 -30.95 -8.74
N ASP A 543 -6.12 -30.57 -8.54
CA ASP A 543 -6.66 -30.11 -7.26
C ASP A 543 -7.80 -30.99 -6.73
N SER A 544 -7.80 -31.26 -5.42
CA SER A 544 -8.88 -31.90 -4.67
C SER A 544 -9.58 -30.87 -3.75
N LEU A 545 -10.78 -31.19 -3.26
CA LEU A 545 -11.50 -30.32 -2.31
C LEU A 545 -10.61 -29.90 -1.14
N VAL A 546 -10.54 -28.62 -0.87
CA VAL A 546 -9.72 -28.09 0.22
C VAL A 546 -10.42 -26.97 0.97
N ILE A 547 -9.98 -26.77 2.20
CA ILE A 547 -10.24 -25.56 2.98
C ILE A 547 -9.07 -24.61 2.78
N ALA A 548 -9.31 -23.49 2.13
CA ALA A 548 -8.29 -22.56 1.69
C ALA A 548 -7.89 -21.55 2.76
N THR A 549 -8.77 -21.26 3.71
CA THR A 549 -8.47 -20.32 4.79
C THR A 549 -7.24 -20.76 5.57
N ALA A 550 -6.33 -19.82 5.84
CA ALA A 550 -5.13 -20.04 6.64
C ALA A 550 -5.44 -20.66 8.00
N PRO A 551 -4.57 -21.52 8.57
CA PRO A 551 -4.81 -22.19 9.84
C PRO A 551 -4.85 -21.22 11.02
N ARG A 552 -4.19 -20.07 10.92
CA ARG A 552 -4.25 -18.99 11.91
C ARG A 552 -5.24 -17.94 11.44
N LEU A 553 -6.36 -17.84 12.15
CA LEU A 553 -7.39 -16.86 11.83
C LEU A 553 -7.00 -15.46 12.36
N PRO A 554 -7.46 -14.38 11.69
CA PRO A 554 -7.32 -13.03 12.21
C PRO A 554 -7.81 -12.93 13.66
N ASN A 555 -7.11 -12.14 14.47
CA ASN A 555 -7.45 -12.03 15.90
C ASN A 555 -8.86 -11.47 16.08
N ALA A 556 -9.62 -12.05 16.99
CA ALA A 556 -10.89 -11.53 17.45
C ALA A 556 -10.70 -10.60 18.65
N GLN A 557 -11.67 -9.72 18.89
CA GLN A 557 -11.70 -8.87 20.07
C GLN A 557 -12.80 -9.34 21.02
N TRP A 558 -12.49 -9.40 22.31
CA TRP A 558 -13.44 -9.80 23.34
C TRP A 558 -14.67 -8.90 23.35
N GLY A 559 -15.86 -9.50 23.30
CA GLY A 559 -17.14 -8.81 23.29
C GLY A 559 -17.54 -8.17 21.95
N TYR A 560 -16.64 -8.14 20.96
CA TYR A 560 -16.94 -7.59 19.63
C TYR A 560 -17.41 -8.69 18.69
N THR A 561 -18.35 -8.36 17.81
CA THR A 561 -18.83 -9.32 16.82
C THR A 561 -17.72 -9.70 15.87
N TYR A 562 -17.32 -10.95 15.90
CA TYR A 562 -16.40 -11.55 14.95
C TYR A 562 -17.21 -12.15 13.80
N SER A 563 -16.76 -11.98 12.57
CA SER A 563 -17.39 -12.62 11.40
C SER A 563 -16.33 -12.86 10.35
N LEU A 564 -16.00 -14.13 10.12
CA LEU A 564 -15.02 -14.54 9.13
C LEU A 564 -15.57 -15.71 8.31
N PRO A 565 -15.80 -15.54 7.00
CA PRO A 565 -16.11 -16.64 6.12
C PRO A 565 -14.86 -17.48 5.86
N LEU A 566 -14.95 -18.79 6.10
CA LEU A 566 -13.89 -19.71 5.70
C LEU A 566 -13.98 -19.95 4.19
N LYS A 567 -12.84 -19.86 3.53
CA LYS A 567 -12.72 -20.08 2.08
C LYS A 567 -12.54 -21.56 1.78
N SER A 568 -13.13 -22.04 0.70
CA SER A 568 -12.98 -23.41 0.18
C SER A 568 -12.63 -23.39 -1.28
N ALA A 569 -12.03 -24.48 -1.77
CA ALA A 569 -11.67 -24.64 -3.16
C ALA A 569 -11.96 -26.03 -3.68
N CYS A 570 -12.05 -26.15 -5.02
CA CYS A 570 -12.08 -27.40 -5.75
C CYS A 570 -13.28 -28.30 -5.46
N GLY A 571 -14.34 -27.72 -4.87
CA GLY A 571 -15.59 -28.45 -4.64
C GLY A 571 -16.39 -28.59 -5.93
N THR A 572 -16.83 -29.80 -6.24
CA THR A 572 -17.66 -30.11 -7.42
C THR A 572 -19.15 -30.13 -7.13
N GLY A 573 -19.55 -29.94 -5.88
CA GLY A 573 -20.95 -30.01 -5.41
C GLY A 573 -21.28 -28.96 -4.34
N ALA A 574 -22.48 -29.04 -3.77
CA ALA A 574 -22.89 -28.16 -2.69
C ALA A 574 -21.95 -28.29 -1.47
N LEU A 575 -21.51 -27.16 -0.97
CA LEU A 575 -20.59 -27.08 0.16
C LEU A 575 -21.34 -27.13 1.49
N SER A 576 -20.82 -27.88 2.44
CA SER A 576 -21.36 -27.95 3.79
C SER A 576 -20.24 -28.01 4.83
N TRP A 577 -20.25 -27.05 5.75
CA TRP A 577 -19.28 -26.93 6.81
C TRP A 577 -19.80 -27.46 8.13
N SER A 578 -18.92 -28.03 8.92
CA SER A 578 -19.20 -28.49 10.27
C SER A 578 -17.97 -28.44 11.16
N LEU A 579 -18.15 -28.33 12.47
CA LEU A 579 -17.08 -28.60 13.42
C LEU A 579 -16.77 -30.10 13.42
N ASP A 580 -15.47 -30.42 13.38
CA ASP A 580 -14.99 -31.80 13.46
C ASP A 580 -14.46 -32.11 14.87
N SER A 581 -13.71 -31.19 15.48
CA SER A 581 -13.22 -31.31 16.85
C SER A 581 -12.87 -29.96 17.44
N GLY A 582 -12.79 -29.90 18.79
CA GLY A 582 -12.55 -28.63 19.49
C GLY A 582 -13.74 -27.69 19.41
N GLY A 583 -13.52 -26.41 19.72
CA GLY A 583 -14.53 -25.37 19.63
C GLY A 583 -13.91 -24.01 19.38
N PRO A 584 -14.54 -23.15 18.56
CA PRO A 584 -14.17 -21.75 18.49
C PRO A 584 -14.41 -21.08 19.86
N PRO A 585 -13.97 -19.81 20.06
CA PRO A 585 -14.16 -19.12 21.32
C PRO A 585 -15.60 -19.16 21.81
N PRO A 586 -15.85 -19.29 23.15
CA PRO A 586 -17.21 -19.19 23.69
C PRO A 586 -17.93 -17.95 23.18
N GLY A 587 -19.20 -18.07 22.81
CA GLY A 587 -19.99 -16.99 22.20
C GLY A 587 -19.86 -16.91 20.68
N THR A 588 -18.95 -17.69 20.08
CA THR A 588 -18.82 -17.80 18.61
C THR A 588 -19.18 -19.21 18.14
N GLY A 589 -19.48 -19.35 16.85
CA GLY A 589 -19.79 -20.64 16.24
C GLY A 589 -19.41 -20.70 14.77
N LEU A 590 -19.32 -21.90 14.22
CA LEU A 590 -19.15 -22.15 12.79
C LEU A 590 -20.50 -22.52 12.18
N SER A 591 -20.96 -21.71 11.22
CA SER A 591 -22.20 -21.98 10.49
C SER A 591 -22.02 -23.06 9.42
N ALA A 592 -23.13 -23.67 8.95
CA ALA A 592 -23.10 -24.61 7.82
C ALA A 592 -22.66 -23.94 6.49
N ALA A 593 -22.74 -22.61 6.40
CA ALA A 593 -22.22 -21.83 5.28
C ALA A 593 -20.72 -21.51 5.41
N GLY A 594 -20.06 -21.96 6.48
CA GLY A 594 -18.62 -21.77 6.67
C GLY A 594 -18.23 -20.44 7.35
N VAL A 595 -19.16 -19.75 7.99
CA VAL A 595 -18.83 -18.49 8.67
C VAL A 595 -18.56 -18.76 10.14
N VAL A 596 -17.37 -18.38 10.62
CA VAL A 596 -17.06 -18.30 12.05
C VAL A 596 -17.58 -16.95 12.55
N THR A 597 -18.62 -16.97 13.40
CA THR A 597 -19.30 -15.71 13.78
C THR A 597 -19.77 -15.73 15.23
N GLY A 598 -19.90 -14.54 15.80
CA GLY A 598 -20.42 -14.26 17.14
C GLY A 598 -19.44 -13.39 17.96
N PRO A 599 -19.91 -12.81 19.08
CA PRO A 599 -19.04 -12.07 19.99
C PRO A 599 -18.31 -13.03 20.93
N PRO A 600 -16.97 -13.14 20.89
CA PRO A 600 -16.22 -13.93 21.84
C PRO A 600 -16.50 -13.50 23.28
N ALA A 601 -16.82 -14.46 24.16
CA ALA A 601 -17.16 -14.20 25.56
C ALA A 601 -15.95 -14.27 26.50
N ASP A 602 -14.76 -14.63 26.01
CA ASP A 602 -13.55 -14.72 26.84
C ASP A 602 -12.29 -14.51 25.95
N THR A 603 -11.22 -14.06 26.59
CA THR A 603 -9.89 -13.90 25.96
C THR A 603 -9.13 -15.23 25.94
N GLY A 604 -8.16 -15.37 25.04
CA GLY A 604 -7.34 -16.58 24.98
C GLY A 604 -7.05 -17.03 23.55
N THR A 605 -6.44 -18.18 23.43
CA THR A 605 -6.17 -18.84 22.15
C THR A 605 -6.99 -20.12 22.07
N TYR A 606 -7.81 -20.24 21.04
CA TYR A 606 -8.74 -21.34 20.82
C TYR A 606 -8.34 -22.11 19.58
N THR A 607 -8.39 -23.44 19.68
CA THR A 607 -8.08 -24.33 18.56
C THR A 607 -9.28 -25.22 18.26
N PHE A 608 -9.68 -25.28 17.01
CA PHE A 608 -10.79 -26.12 16.54
C PHE A 608 -10.51 -26.64 15.15
N ALA A 609 -11.11 -27.78 14.80
CA ALA A 609 -11.04 -28.32 13.45
C ALA A 609 -12.39 -28.15 12.76
N ALA A 610 -12.37 -27.60 11.55
CA ALA A 610 -13.51 -27.59 10.67
C ALA A 610 -13.40 -28.71 9.62
N LYS A 611 -14.54 -29.26 9.27
CA LYS A 611 -14.72 -30.21 8.17
C LYS A 611 -15.61 -29.60 7.11
N LEU A 612 -15.15 -29.68 5.88
CA LEU A 612 -15.86 -29.26 4.68
C LEU A 612 -16.25 -30.51 3.87
N LYS A 613 -17.46 -30.57 3.34
CA LYS A 613 -17.93 -31.58 2.39
C LYS A 613 -18.38 -30.92 1.10
N SER A 614 -18.14 -31.58 -0.04
CA SER A 614 -18.66 -31.26 -1.36
C SER A 614 -18.98 -32.56 -2.09
N GLY A 615 -20.26 -32.93 -2.18
CA GLY A 615 -20.64 -34.24 -2.69
C GLY A 615 -20.04 -35.38 -1.85
N THR A 616 -19.22 -36.23 -2.49
CA THR A 616 -18.50 -37.32 -1.82
C THR A 616 -17.16 -36.90 -1.20
N ASP A 617 -16.63 -35.74 -1.62
CA ASP A 617 -15.34 -35.26 -1.18
C ASP A 617 -15.42 -34.58 0.19
N SER A 618 -14.33 -34.66 0.94
CA SER A 618 -14.23 -33.93 2.20
C SER A 618 -12.82 -33.46 2.49
N ALA A 619 -12.72 -32.27 3.05
CA ALA A 619 -11.50 -31.67 3.55
C ALA A 619 -11.62 -31.36 5.04
N ARG A 620 -10.48 -31.32 5.74
CA ARG A 620 -10.39 -31.01 7.16
C ARG A 620 -9.22 -30.07 7.40
N ARG A 621 -9.45 -29.03 8.23
CA ARG A 621 -8.37 -28.12 8.66
C ARG A 621 -8.53 -27.75 10.13
N VAL A 622 -7.40 -27.63 10.82
CA VAL A 622 -7.32 -27.14 12.20
C VAL A 622 -7.06 -25.64 12.14
N PHE A 623 -7.85 -24.88 12.90
CA PHE A 623 -7.73 -23.44 13.01
C PHE A 623 -7.32 -23.02 14.42
N THR A 624 -6.58 -21.94 14.50
CA THR A 624 -6.26 -21.26 15.76
C THR A 624 -6.79 -19.83 15.67
N LEU A 625 -7.63 -19.44 16.64
CA LEU A 625 -8.18 -18.09 16.77
C LEU A 625 -7.77 -17.51 18.13
N ARG A 626 -7.09 -16.36 18.09
CA ARG A 626 -6.72 -15.64 19.31
C ARG A 626 -7.72 -14.52 19.57
N VAL A 627 -8.27 -14.49 20.79
CA VAL A 627 -9.13 -13.41 21.27
C VAL A 627 -8.32 -12.49 22.19
N ARG A 628 -8.32 -11.20 21.88
CA ARG A 628 -7.61 -10.16 22.65
C ARG A 628 -8.61 -9.19 23.30
N GLU A 629 -8.19 -8.54 24.35
CA GLU A 629 -8.93 -7.41 24.90
C GLU A 629 -8.87 -6.22 23.91
N PRO A 630 -10.02 -5.55 23.63
CA PRO A 630 -10.02 -4.30 22.90
C PRO A 630 -9.21 -3.22 23.64
N VAL A 631 -8.50 -2.39 22.91
CA VAL A 631 -7.82 -1.23 23.47
C VAL A 631 -8.70 -0.01 23.32
N LEU A 632 -9.31 0.45 24.43
CA LEU A 632 -10.08 1.68 24.49
C LEU A 632 -9.31 2.75 25.26
N THR A 633 -9.26 3.96 24.74
CA THR A 633 -8.69 5.11 25.46
C THR A 633 -9.69 5.65 26.47
N LEU A 634 -9.18 6.30 27.51
CA LEU A 634 -10.01 6.98 28.51
C LEU A 634 -10.98 7.95 27.86
N GLN A 635 -10.54 8.73 26.87
CA GLN A 635 -11.38 9.67 26.13
C GLN A 635 -12.54 8.98 25.41
N GLN A 636 -12.30 7.84 24.77
CA GLN A 636 -13.35 7.05 24.11
C GLN A 636 -14.40 6.59 25.12
N VAL A 637 -13.97 6.03 26.26
CA VAL A 637 -14.92 5.52 27.27
C VAL A 637 -15.70 6.65 27.92
N LEU A 638 -15.10 7.80 28.19
CA LEU A 638 -15.80 8.97 28.73
C LEU A 638 -16.80 9.53 27.72
N THR A 639 -16.45 9.58 26.43
CA THR A 639 -17.37 10.03 25.38
C THR A 639 -18.57 9.09 25.26
N LEU A 640 -18.37 7.78 25.36
CA LEU A 640 -19.43 6.78 25.34
C LEU A 640 -20.36 6.88 26.55
N GLY A 641 -19.81 7.21 27.76
CA GLY A 641 -20.56 7.25 29.00
C GLY A 641 -21.27 8.59 29.30
N PHE A 642 -20.75 9.72 28.84
CA PHE A 642 -21.16 11.05 29.32
C PHE A 642 -21.58 12.04 28.23
N GLN A 643 -21.31 11.82 26.96
CA GLN A 643 -21.67 12.73 25.87
C GLN A 643 -22.56 12.02 24.86
N GLY A 644 -23.86 12.41 24.82
CA GLY A 644 -24.82 11.98 23.79
C GLY A 644 -24.38 12.37 22.38
N PRO A 645 -25.04 12.24 21.34
CA PRO A 645 -25.61 11.24 20.49
C PRO A 645 -24.65 10.66 19.43
N GLN A 646 -23.38 10.39 19.74
CA GLN A 646 -22.59 9.41 18.97
C GLN A 646 -22.85 8.07 19.67
N PRO A 647 -23.71 7.20 19.11
CA PRO A 647 -24.04 5.95 19.79
C PRO A 647 -22.77 5.08 19.84
N ALA A 648 -22.40 4.66 21.05
CA ALA A 648 -21.49 3.54 21.20
C ALA A 648 -21.96 2.40 20.29
N SER A 649 -21.05 1.77 19.55
CA SER A 649 -21.42 0.57 18.79
C SER A 649 -21.90 -0.51 19.76
N ASP A 650 -22.76 -1.40 19.32
CA ASP A 650 -23.25 -2.52 20.15
C ASP A 650 -22.07 -3.36 20.68
N ASP A 651 -21.00 -3.47 19.91
CA ASP A 651 -19.77 -4.16 20.30
C ASP A 651 -19.04 -3.45 21.46
N GLN A 652 -18.93 -2.11 21.40
CA GLN A 652 -18.33 -1.34 22.49
C GLN A 652 -19.15 -1.42 23.77
N ARG A 653 -20.48 -1.34 23.67
CA ARG A 653 -21.40 -1.50 24.80
C ARG A 653 -21.27 -2.89 25.42
N ARG A 654 -21.25 -3.92 24.59
CA ARG A 654 -21.09 -5.31 25.04
C ARG A 654 -19.75 -5.54 25.73
N TYR A 655 -18.66 -5.01 25.16
CA TYR A 655 -17.34 -5.12 25.80
C TYR A 655 -17.29 -4.40 27.15
N LEU A 656 -17.83 -3.18 27.24
CA LEU A 656 -17.83 -2.43 28.49
C LEU A 656 -18.71 -3.08 29.55
N ASP A 657 -19.87 -3.64 29.20
CA ASP A 657 -20.71 -4.43 30.10
C ASP A 657 -19.97 -5.68 30.60
N LEU A 658 -19.30 -6.44 29.71
CA LEU A 658 -18.49 -7.60 30.10
C LEU A 658 -17.32 -7.24 31.04
N GLN A 659 -16.71 -6.09 30.85
CA GLN A 659 -15.67 -5.55 31.74
C GLN A 659 -16.25 -4.95 33.01
N GLY A 660 -17.49 -4.55 33.00
CA GLY A 660 -18.23 -3.92 34.05
C GLY A 660 -18.93 -4.91 34.99
N ASN A 661 -20.26 -4.85 35.04
CA ASN A 661 -21.08 -5.66 35.92
C ASN A 661 -21.63 -6.95 35.27
N GLY A 662 -21.57 -7.04 33.92
CA GLY A 662 -21.99 -8.20 33.14
C GLY A 662 -23.51 -8.48 33.23
N ASN A 663 -24.34 -7.45 33.37
CA ASN A 663 -25.78 -7.57 33.55
C ASN A 663 -26.55 -7.62 32.21
N GLY A 664 -25.87 -7.51 31.08
CA GLY A 664 -26.42 -7.50 29.72
C GLY A 664 -26.84 -6.12 29.24
N SER A 665 -26.57 -5.07 29.99
CA SER A 665 -26.90 -3.66 29.64
C SER A 665 -25.73 -2.72 29.95
N PHE A 666 -25.33 -1.92 28.99
CA PHE A 666 -24.30 -0.90 29.21
C PHE A 666 -24.84 0.25 30.04
N ASP A 667 -24.26 0.49 31.20
CA ASP A 667 -24.63 1.56 32.11
C ASP A 667 -23.39 2.26 32.74
N ILE A 668 -23.65 3.27 33.57
CA ILE A 668 -22.58 4.05 34.23
C ILE A 668 -21.72 3.18 35.17
N GLY A 669 -22.29 2.09 35.72
CA GLY A 669 -21.57 1.15 36.57
C GLY A 669 -20.45 0.45 35.80
N ASP A 670 -20.65 0.17 34.50
CA ASP A 670 -19.64 -0.44 33.63
C ASP A 670 -18.48 0.52 33.36
N VAL A 671 -18.80 1.78 33.08
CA VAL A 671 -17.80 2.85 32.91
C VAL A 671 -16.95 3.01 34.16
N LEU A 672 -17.59 3.08 35.34
CA LEU A 672 -16.90 3.21 36.61
C LEU A 672 -16.00 2.00 36.91
N ARG A 673 -16.44 0.77 36.61
CA ARG A 673 -15.63 -0.45 36.78
C ARG A 673 -14.45 -0.49 35.83
N TRP A 674 -14.66 -0.08 34.58
CA TRP A 674 -13.57 0.01 33.60
C TRP A 674 -12.52 1.03 34.05
N LEU A 675 -12.96 2.22 34.52
CA LEU A 675 -12.07 3.25 35.05
C LEU A 675 -11.29 2.76 36.29
N ALA A 676 -11.94 2.01 37.17
CA ALA A 676 -11.26 1.45 38.35
C ALA A 676 -10.18 0.43 37.98
N ARG A 677 -10.41 -0.38 36.95
CA ARG A 677 -9.41 -1.34 36.43
C ARG A 677 -8.22 -0.67 35.77
N THR A 678 -8.40 0.49 35.18
CA THR A 678 -7.34 1.27 34.54
C THR A 678 -6.54 2.14 35.53
N GLY A 679 -6.79 1.99 36.82
CA GLY A 679 -6.00 2.62 37.90
C GLY A 679 -6.47 4.01 38.33
N ASN A 680 -7.73 4.40 38.05
CA ASN A 680 -8.29 5.65 38.55
C ASN A 680 -8.82 5.47 39.98
N PRO A 681 -8.16 6.03 41.05
CA PRO A 681 -8.51 5.79 42.44
C PRO A 681 -9.92 6.33 42.83
N ALA A 682 -10.38 7.39 42.19
CA ALA A 682 -11.72 7.95 42.45
C ALA A 682 -12.85 7.02 41.99
N ALA A 683 -12.64 6.28 40.89
CA ALA A 683 -13.60 5.32 40.39
C ALA A 683 -13.67 4.05 41.26
N SER A 684 -12.55 3.62 41.85
CA SER A 684 -12.50 2.45 42.74
C SER A 684 -13.32 2.66 44.03
N ALA A 685 -13.37 3.89 44.56
CA ALA A 685 -14.13 4.23 45.75
C ALA A 685 -15.65 4.31 45.55
N ALA A 686 -16.10 4.47 44.32
CA ALA A 686 -17.53 4.64 43.97
C ALA A 686 -18.25 3.32 43.64
N LEU A 687 -17.55 2.18 43.59
CA LEU A 687 -18.12 0.90 43.16
C LEU A 687 -18.74 0.11 44.30
N PRO A 688 -19.99 -0.44 44.18
CA PRO A 688 -20.50 -1.42 45.11
C PRO A 688 -19.71 -2.74 45.02
N PRO A 689 -19.67 -3.56 46.10
CA PRO A 689 -19.00 -4.85 46.06
C PRO A 689 -19.61 -5.77 45.00
N ARG A 690 -18.76 -6.53 44.30
CA ARG A 690 -19.19 -7.47 43.25
C ARG A 690 -20.20 -8.47 43.86
N ALA A 691 -21.37 -8.56 43.29
CA ALA A 691 -22.25 -9.72 43.51
C ALA A 691 -21.50 -10.95 42.99
N GLY A 692 -21.23 -11.92 43.87
CA GLY A 692 -20.49 -13.13 43.55
C GLY A 692 -21.08 -13.86 42.35
N ARG A 693 -20.28 -14.27 41.39
CA ARG A 693 -20.69 -15.25 40.37
C ARG A 693 -21.16 -16.50 41.12
N ARG A 694 -22.41 -16.87 40.96
CA ARG A 694 -22.85 -18.23 41.30
C ARG A 694 -22.16 -19.19 40.31
N PRO A 695 -21.71 -20.36 40.80
CA PRO A 695 -21.01 -21.37 40.03
C PRO A 695 -21.82 -21.91 38.85
#